data_766db24f4fa70e6b55a5c89e1e6eea2d
#
_entry.id   766db24f4fa70e6b55a5c89e1e6eea2d
#
_cell.length_a   1.000
_cell.length_b   1.000
_cell.length_c   1.000
_cell.angle_alpha   90.00
_cell.angle_beta   90.00
_cell.angle_gamma   90.00
#
_symmetry.space_group_name_H-M   'P 1'
#
loop_
_entity.id
_entity.type
_entity.pdbx_description
1 polymer ?
#
loop_
_entity_poly.entity_id
_entity_poly.type
_entity_poly.pdbx_seq_one_letter_code
_entity_poly.pdbx_strand_id
1 'polypeptide(L)'
;MSFLYGERLSCGRLALAADEPRTPPHALPGDRPVWPRDRVVDILHVKIEVALDIEARRVRGTVTHTVSPLNDGTRFVPFDAVDMTISSVTVGKRDAPFEYDGRQLTVDIGEGRKRGQELPIAITYEAAPRIGMYFIGPDAGYPDKPRQVWTQCQDEDTRFWLPCFDHPSDKFTSDVVVTVPGDWFALSNGRLLSDKRNRDGTRTFHWHQDRPHPAYLLTIAAGEFARIEGAADRVPIDYYVEPKDVEAAERTFANTPAMVALFEKLTGMPYPWAKYSQVVVRDFVFGGMENTSATTMTENILLDAKAKRDFDSDDLISHELAHQWFGDLLTCRDWSHGWLNEGFATYFEMLWDEHHHGVDRYRQGVIDNTRLYLDERYRRPIVTNVFHDPIDIFDRHLYEKGSLVLHMLRGELGDEAFFRALQRYVREHAEQNVITQDLVDAIAAETGRSLEWFFDQWVYRPGHPKLKVSWSWDDERGLAAVSVKQTQETADGTPIFRFPVTIDFRKGRGKPQAFRVEVTRAEEQFVFPLPWKPDLCRFDPYGWVLKELEWDKSVGELRLQLRDDDSILGRAWAAAELGKKGAEATAALEAAVMGDRWWGVQAAAARALGEFRTTAARDALLRCLAVRQPRARRAVVAALGEFRGDEAVFEALQKHARRDQSWFVEAEACRSLGKLRLPAAFDAIAAQFDRPSFRQVVRVGCIDGLVELRDERGFELLRRAARYGEPFQARPPAVGALARLGEFFPERKKVLGEEIAAFLDDPDFRVRIAAANALKTLKDESQIPALERMAARELDGRGVRMARENALALRKGAATDDEVRKLREEFEKLRDENAKLRDRLERLEARK
;
A
#
# COMPACT_ATOMS: atom_id res chain seq x y z
N MET A 1 3.60 -10.36 0.07
CA MET A 1 4.93 -10.27 0.70
C MET A 1 5.75 -9.04 0.32
N SER A 2 5.19 -8.04 -0.34
CA SER A 2 5.93 -6.82 -0.70
C SER A 2 6.21 -5.87 0.48
N PHE A 3 5.59 -6.06 1.65
CA PHE A 3 5.83 -5.22 2.82
C PHE A 3 7.28 -5.22 3.34
N LEU A 4 8.02 -6.30 3.13
CA LEU A 4 9.41 -6.41 3.57
C LEU A 4 10.43 -6.06 2.48
N TYR A 5 9.99 -5.98 1.23
CA TYR A 5 10.86 -5.70 0.07
C TYR A 5 10.34 -4.56 -0.80
N GLY A 6 9.18 -3.99 -0.47
CA GLY A 6 8.67 -2.77 -1.10
C GLY A 6 9.61 -1.60 -0.82
N GLU A 7 9.78 -0.75 -1.78
CA GLU A 7 10.54 0.50 -1.64
C GLU A 7 9.80 1.53 -0.78
N ARG A 8 8.55 1.21 -0.38
CA ARG A 8 7.65 2.01 0.47
C ARG A 8 6.88 1.14 1.47
N LEU A 9 6.61 1.68 2.65
CA LEU A 9 5.50 1.24 3.49
C LEU A 9 4.22 1.84 2.89
N SER A 10 3.26 1.00 2.60
CA SER A 10 1.94 1.45 2.15
C SER A 10 0.93 1.24 3.27
N CYS A 11 0.05 2.19 3.49
CA CYS A 11 -1.09 2.06 4.39
C CYS A 11 -2.04 0.98 3.89
N GLY A 12 -2.18 0.90 2.59
CA GLY A 12 -3.09 0.00 1.92
C GLY A 12 -2.71 -1.47 1.98
N ARG A 13 -3.62 -2.22 1.47
CA ARG A 13 -3.66 -3.66 1.27
C ARG A 13 -2.31 -4.35 1.15
N LEU A 14 -2.14 -5.44 1.88
CA LEU A 14 -1.17 -6.48 1.58
C LEU A 14 -1.37 -6.96 0.14
N ALA A 15 -0.54 -6.46 -0.79
CA ALA A 15 -0.51 -6.96 -2.15
C ALA A 15 0.01 -8.39 -2.11
N LEU A 16 -0.91 -9.33 -2.11
CA LEU A 16 -0.60 -10.73 -2.29
C LEU A 16 -0.39 -10.93 -3.79
N ALA A 17 0.87 -11.04 -4.21
CA ALA A 17 1.20 -11.41 -5.58
C ALA A 17 0.57 -12.78 -5.89
N ALA A 18 -0.46 -12.79 -6.72
CA ALA A 18 -1.05 -14.00 -7.26
C ALA A 18 -0.74 -14.10 -8.75
N ASP A 19 -0.32 -15.27 -9.20
CA ASP A 19 0.19 -15.50 -10.56
C ASP A 19 -0.90 -15.71 -11.64
N GLU A 20 -2.19 -15.42 -11.38
CA GLU A 20 -3.27 -15.65 -12.34
C GLU A 20 -4.24 -14.47 -12.47
N PRO A 21 -4.88 -14.27 -13.66
CA PRO A 21 -5.91 -13.27 -13.84
C PRO A 21 -7.08 -13.57 -12.91
N ARG A 22 -7.33 -12.68 -11.97
CA ARG A 22 -8.45 -12.79 -11.02
C ARG A 22 -9.75 -12.35 -11.70
N THR A 23 -10.84 -13.06 -11.43
CA THR A 23 -12.18 -12.44 -11.38
C THR A 23 -12.06 -11.18 -10.52
N PRO A 24 -12.79 -10.09 -10.83
CA PRO A 24 -12.68 -8.87 -10.05
C PRO A 24 -12.81 -9.19 -8.55
N PRO A 25 -11.76 -9.01 -7.72
CA PRO A 25 -11.79 -9.49 -6.34
C PRO A 25 -12.65 -8.62 -5.43
N HIS A 26 -13.11 -7.48 -5.93
CA HIS A 26 -13.93 -6.51 -5.19
C HIS A 26 -15.44 -6.84 -5.23
N ALA A 27 -15.89 -7.74 -6.13
CA ALA A 27 -17.29 -8.11 -6.24
C ALA A 27 -17.44 -9.61 -6.47
N LEU A 28 -18.43 -10.23 -5.81
CA LEU A 28 -18.82 -11.61 -6.05
C LEU A 28 -19.87 -11.69 -7.17
N PRO A 29 -20.00 -12.83 -7.87
CA PRO A 29 -21.07 -13.01 -8.82
C PRO A 29 -22.43 -12.82 -8.18
N GLY A 30 -23.18 -11.81 -8.66
CA GLY A 30 -24.52 -11.48 -8.14
C GLY A 30 -24.56 -10.31 -7.15
N ASP A 31 -23.42 -9.72 -6.79
CA ASP A 31 -23.40 -8.47 -6.01
C ASP A 31 -24.12 -7.37 -6.75
N ARG A 32 -24.86 -6.57 -6.01
CA ARG A 32 -25.63 -5.43 -6.51
C ARG A 32 -24.94 -4.13 -6.12
N PRO A 33 -25.25 -3.02 -6.82
CA PRO A 33 -24.77 -1.71 -6.40
C PRO A 33 -25.13 -1.41 -4.95
N VAL A 34 -24.14 -0.99 -4.18
CA VAL A 34 -24.27 -0.49 -2.81
C VAL A 34 -24.48 1.02 -2.88
N TRP A 35 -25.43 1.52 -2.12
CA TRP A 35 -25.75 2.94 -2.04
C TRP A 35 -25.51 3.44 -0.62
N PRO A 36 -25.25 4.75 -0.44
CA PRO A 36 -25.20 5.34 0.89
C PRO A 36 -26.44 4.99 1.71
N ARG A 37 -26.22 4.70 3.00
CA ARG A 37 -27.30 4.31 3.92
C ARG A 37 -28.23 5.49 4.21
N ASP A 38 -29.54 5.20 4.34
CA ASP A 38 -30.51 6.18 4.81
C ASP A 38 -30.20 6.60 6.25
N ARG A 39 -30.29 7.90 6.52
CA ARG A 39 -30.19 8.47 7.85
C ARG A 39 -31.57 8.95 8.29
N VAL A 40 -31.97 8.58 9.48
CA VAL A 40 -33.25 9.04 10.08
C VAL A 40 -33.02 10.16 11.09
N VAL A 41 -31.79 10.25 11.60
CA VAL A 41 -31.30 11.30 12.51
C VAL A 41 -29.96 11.82 12.03
N ASP A 42 -29.64 13.02 12.45
CA ASP A 42 -28.31 13.61 12.42
C ASP A 42 -27.69 13.42 13.81
N ILE A 43 -26.46 12.87 13.86
CA ILE A 43 -25.73 12.69 15.13
C ILE A 43 -24.87 13.93 15.35
N LEU A 44 -25.19 14.69 16.39
CA LEU A 44 -24.51 15.95 16.67
C LEU A 44 -23.29 15.75 17.57
N HIS A 45 -23.42 14.85 18.54
CA HIS A 45 -22.37 14.59 19.52
C HIS A 45 -22.45 13.17 20.07
N VAL A 46 -21.28 12.55 20.30
CA VAL A 46 -21.16 11.21 20.91
C VAL A 46 -20.28 11.28 22.16
N LYS A 47 -20.84 10.96 23.31
CA LYS A 47 -20.08 10.82 24.56
C LYS A 47 -19.89 9.35 24.87
N ILE A 48 -18.64 8.91 24.96
CA ILE A 48 -18.23 7.51 25.20
C ILE A 48 -17.63 7.44 26.61
N GLU A 49 -18.25 6.73 27.53
CA GLU A 49 -17.79 6.54 28.92
C GLU A 49 -17.54 5.05 29.15
N VAL A 50 -16.28 4.59 29.03
CA VAL A 50 -15.95 3.17 29.02
C VAL A 50 -14.80 2.82 29.97
N ALA A 51 -14.83 1.59 30.46
CA ALA A 51 -13.73 0.96 31.17
C ALA A 51 -13.24 -0.27 30.39
N LEU A 52 -11.92 -0.40 30.29
CA LEU A 52 -11.26 -1.52 29.64
C LEU A 52 -10.90 -2.59 30.64
N ASP A 53 -11.47 -3.79 30.51
CA ASP A 53 -11.09 -4.98 31.27
C ASP A 53 -10.04 -5.76 30.45
N ILE A 54 -8.77 -5.58 30.83
CA ILE A 54 -7.63 -6.08 30.07
C ILE A 54 -7.56 -7.60 30.13
N GLU A 55 -7.83 -8.18 31.29
CA GLU A 55 -7.74 -9.64 31.51
C GLU A 55 -8.91 -10.37 30.82
N ALA A 56 -10.12 -9.82 30.94
CA ALA A 56 -11.30 -10.39 30.29
C ALA A 56 -11.39 -10.02 28.78
N ARG A 57 -10.53 -9.11 28.29
CA ARG A 57 -10.57 -8.57 26.92
C ARG A 57 -11.94 -8.01 26.57
N ARG A 58 -12.46 -7.14 27.44
CA ARG A 58 -13.80 -6.55 27.30
C ARG A 58 -13.76 -5.04 27.45
N VAL A 59 -14.71 -4.41 26.79
CA VAL A 59 -15.06 -3.00 26.99
C VAL A 59 -16.49 -2.93 27.53
N ARG A 60 -16.70 -2.10 28.55
CA ARG A 60 -18.02 -1.88 29.16
C ARG A 60 -18.22 -0.42 29.49
N GLY A 61 -19.42 0.06 29.32
CA GLY A 61 -19.75 1.45 29.66
C GLY A 61 -21.04 1.92 29.03
N THR A 62 -21.12 3.21 28.86
CA THR A 62 -22.29 3.89 28.29
C THR A 62 -21.84 4.79 27.14
N VAL A 63 -22.52 4.69 26.00
CA VAL A 63 -22.40 5.69 24.93
C VAL A 63 -23.66 6.53 24.93
N THR A 64 -23.51 7.84 24.84
CA THR A 64 -24.64 8.79 24.72
C THR A 64 -24.54 9.52 23.39
N HIS A 65 -25.50 9.26 22.51
CA HIS A 65 -25.65 9.97 21.24
C HIS A 65 -26.62 11.14 21.41
N THR A 66 -26.19 12.36 21.17
CA THR A 66 -27.08 13.50 20.99
C THR A 66 -27.50 13.54 19.53
N VAL A 67 -28.76 13.21 19.28
CA VAL A 67 -29.30 13.09 17.89
C VAL A 67 -30.37 14.13 17.61
N SER A 68 -30.53 14.44 16.33
CA SER A 68 -31.56 15.35 15.83
C SER A 68 -32.35 14.68 14.70
N PRO A 69 -33.68 14.43 14.82
CA PRO A 69 -34.47 13.85 13.73
C PRO A 69 -34.41 14.67 12.45
N LEU A 70 -34.19 14.00 11.33
CA LEU A 70 -34.18 14.62 10.00
C LEU A 70 -35.59 14.89 9.44
N ASN A 71 -36.57 14.17 9.98
CA ASN A 71 -37.98 14.31 9.59
C ASN A 71 -38.91 14.37 10.83
N ASP A 72 -40.02 15.08 10.69
CA ASP A 72 -41.09 15.04 11.70
C ASP A 72 -41.70 13.63 11.80
N GLY A 73 -41.95 13.18 13.02
CA GLY A 73 -42.52 11.86 13.29
C GLY A 73 -41.53 10.70 13.30
N THR A 74 -40.22 10.98 13.18
CA THR A 74 -39.20 9.94 13.40
C THR A 74 -39.38 9.27 14.76
N ARG A 75 -39.51 7.96 14.79
CA ARG A 75 -39.74 7.17 16.01
C ARG A 75 -38.67 6.14 16.28
N PHE A 76 -38.16 5.49 15.26
CA PHE A 76 -37.16 4.42 15.41
C PHE A 76 -35.81 4.89 14.91
N VAL A 77 -34.78 4.73 15.76
CA VAL A 77 -33.40 5.09 15.44
C VAL A 77 -32.54 3.83 15.44
N PRO A 78 -32.01 3.40 14.29
CA PRO A 78 -31.12 2.24 14.19
C PRO A 78 -29.68 2.63 14.52
N PHE A 79 -29.00 1.79 15.31
CA PHE A 79 -27.56 1.81 15.55
C PHE A 79 -26.95 0.46 15.16
N ASP A 80 -25.77 0.48 14.57
CA ASP A 80 -24.97 -0.72 14.37
C ASP A 80 -24.36 -1.14 15.71
N ALA A 81 -24.51 -2.41 16.07
CA ALA A 81 -23.98 -2.98 17.30
C ALA A 81 -23.83 -4.50 17.12
N VAL A 82 -22.62 -5.00 17.02
CA VAL A 82 -22.38 -6.41 16.67
C VAL A 82 -21.86 -7.18 17.87
N ASP A 83 -22.52 -8.30 18.19
CA ASP A 83 -22.13 -9.25 19.24
C ASP A 83 -21.94 -8.57 20.63
N MET A 84 -22.84 -7.64 21.00
CA MET A 84 -22.81 -6.93 22.28
C MET A 84 -23.90 -7.41 23.23
N THR A 85 -23.73 -7.14 24.52
CA THR A 85 -24.79 -7.21 25.51
C THR A 85 -25.29 -5.82 25.78
N ILE A 86 -26.55 -5.52 25.40
CA ILE A 86 -27.22 -4.24 25.67
C ILE A 86 -27.97 -4.36 27.01
N SER A 87 -27.56 -3.60 28.01
CA SER A 87 -28.15 -3.67 29.37
C SER A 87 -29.31 -2.72 29.57
N SER A 88 -29.23 -1.51 29.01
CA SER A 88 -30.31 -0.51 29.07
C SER A 88 -30.18 0.53 27.96
N VAL A 89 -31.31 1.10 27.58
CA VAL A 89 -31.36 2.25 26.65
C VAL A 89 -32.29 3.30 27.26
N THR A 90 -31.85 4.56 27.29
CA THR A 90 -32.66 5.68 27.75
C THR A 90 -32.71 6.79 26.71
N VAL A 91 -33.83 7.49 26.61
CA VAL A 91 -34.03 8.72 25.85
C VAL A 91 -34.29 9.87 26.82
N GLY A 92 -33.32 10.78 26.92
CA GLY A 92 -33.27 11.74 27.99
C GLY A 92 -33.09 11.04 29.36
N LYS A 93 -34.13 11.11 30.20
CA LYS A 93 -34.12 10.49 31.55
C LYS A 93 -35.13 9.31 31.65
N ARG A 94 -35.64 8.81 30.55
CA ARG A 94 -36.66 7.76 30.52
C ARG A 94 -36.12 6.53 29.81
N ASP A 95 -36.41 5.35 30.38
CA ASP A 95 -36.15 4.09 29.73
C ASP A 95 -36.88 4.05 28.37
N ALA A 96 -36.20 3.57 27.36
CA ALA A 96 -36.70 3.48 26.02
C ALA A 96 -36.83 2.02 25.57
N PRO A 97 -37.94 1.62 24.95
CA PRO A 97 -38.02 0.32 24.29
C PRO A 97 -37.00 0.20 23.19
N PHE A 98 -36.44 -0.98 23.04
CA PHE A 98 -35.49 -1.27 21.93
C PHE A 98 -35.63 -2.72 21.47
N GLU A 99 -35.24 -2.96 20.24
CA GLU A 99 -35.06 -4.28 19.64
C GLU A 99 -33.58 -4.44 19.28
N TYR A 100 -33.03 -5.63 19.52
CA TYR A 100 -31.64 -5.95 19.22
C TYR A 100 -31.53 -7.38 18.67
N ASP A 101 -31.00 -7.54 17.47
CA ASP A 101 -30.89 -8.82 16.78
C ASP A 101 -29.46 -9.43 16.81
N GLY A 102 -28.54 -8.80 17.56
CA GLY A 102 -27.12 -9.15 17.62
C GLY A 102 -26.26 -8.40 16.62
N ARG A 103 -26.85 -7.60 15.74
CA ARG A 103 -26.15 -6.80 14.73
C ARG A 103 -26.63 -5.35 14.66
N GLN A 104 -27.91 -5.14 14.85
CA GLN A 104 -28.55 -3.82 14.84
C GLN A 104 -29.39 -3.61 16.10
N LEU A 105 -29.23 -2.45 16.71
CA LEU A 105 -30.03 -1.98 17.83
C LEU A 105 -30.99 -0.90 17.32
N THR A 106 -32.29 -1.14 17.38
CA THR A 106 -33.32 -0.17 17.02
C THR A 106 -33.99 0.39 18.27
N VAL A 107 -33.85 1.69 18.49
CA VAL A 107 -34.36 2.39 19.66
C VAL A 107 -35.68 3.10 19.34
N ASP A 108 -36.73 2.86 20.10
CA ASP A 108 -38.00 3.61 20.03
C ASP A 108 -37.87 4.91 20.84
N ILE A 109 -37.67 6.04 20.17
CA ILE A 109 -37.52 7.36 20.80
C ILE A 109 -38.87 8.01 21.16
N GLY A 110 -39.99 7.33 20.92
CA GLY A 110 -41.36 7.78 21.19
C GLY A 110 -41.93 8.65 20.06
N GLU A 111 -43.23 8.87 20.15
CA GLU A 111 -44.00 9.62 19.14
C GLU A 111 -43.83 11.14 19.26
N GLY A 112 -44.18 11.87 18.18
CA GLY A 112 -44.29 13.33 18.18
C GLY A 112 -42.96 14.06 18.09
N ARG A 113 -41.88 13.37 17.73
CA ARG A 113 -40.55 14.01 17.55
C ARG A 113 -40.57 14.95 16.36
N LYS A 114 -39.92 16.09 16.53
CA LYS A 114 -39.87 17.15 15.52
C LYS A 114 -38.47 17.15 14.88
N ARG A 115 -38.44 17.48 13.58
CA ARG A 115 -37.21 17.78 12.88
C ARG A 115 -36.39 18.83 13.65
N GLY A 116 -35.09 18.61 13.82
CA GLY A 116 -34.19 19.53 14.53
C GLY A 116 -34.29 19.49 16.06
N GLN A 117 -35.11 18.61 16.65
CA GLN A 117 -35.20 18.45 18.10
C GLN A 117 -34.03 17.62 18.62
N GLU A 118 -33.21 18.19 19.46
CA GLU A 118 -32.10 17.45 20.08
C GLU A 118 -32.59 16.46 21.15
N LEU A 119 -32.06 15.24 21.11
CA LEU A 119 -32.42 14.16 22.01
C LEU A 119 -31.16 13.36 22.39
N PRO A 120 -30.82 13.21 23.68
CA PRO A 120 -29.80 12.29 24.12
C PRO A 120 -30.37 10.85 24.19
N ILE A 121 -29.69 9.93 23.52
CA ILE A 121 -29.96 8.48 23.59
C ILE A 121 -28.75 7.85 24.25
N ALA A 122 -28.90 7.33 25.47
CA ALA A 122 -27.81 6.66 26.19
C ALA A 122 -28.01 5.15 26.13
N ILE A 123 -26.98 4.42 25.73
CA ILE A 123 -26.94 2.96 25.56
C ILE A 123 -25.87 2.42 26.51
N THR A 124 -26.25 1.60 27.50
CA THR A 124 -25.32 0.90 28.40
C THR A 124 -25.09 -0.49 27.85
N TYR A 125 -23.83 -0.84 27.67
CA TYR A 125 -23.45 -2.07 26.98
C TYR A 125 -22.14 -2.68 27.51
N GLU A 126 -21.91 -3.94 27.14
CA GLU A 126 -20.64 -4.66 27.25
C GLU A 126 -20.36 -5.37 25.94
N ALA A 127 -19.11 -5.34 25.47
CA ALA A 127 -18.64 -6.06 24.30
C ALA A 127 -17.32 -6.79 24.58
N ALA A 128 -17.11 -7.92 23.88
CA ALA A 128 -15.86 -8.67 23.84
C ALA A 128 -15.35 -8.69 22.38
N PRO A 129 -14.84 -7.57 21.88
CA PRO A 129 -14.54 -7.38 20.46
C PRO A 129 -13.41 -8.29 20.02
N ARG A 130 -13.55 -8.84 18.82
CA ARG A 130 -12.52 -9.62 18.11
C ARG A 130 -11.91 -8.86 16.94
N ILE A 131 -12.59 -7.82 16.46
CA ILE A 131 -12.14 -6.78 15.52
C ILE A 131 -12.65 -5.42 15.99
N GLY A 132 -12.18 -4.33 15.42
CA GLY A 132 -12.51 -2.96 15.80
C GLY A 132 -11.76 -2.48 17.05
N MET A 133 -11.65 -3.30 18.11
CA MET A 133 -10.81 -3.06 19.27
C MET A 133 -10.00 -4.32 19.60
N TYR A 134 -8.71 -4.16 19.80
CA TYR A 134 -7.75 -5.24 19.94
C TYR A 134 -7.06 -5.19 21.31
N PHE A 135 -7.05 -6.31 22.01
CA PHE A 135 -6.37 -6.48 23.29
C PHE A 135 -5.09 -7.29 23.08
N ILE A 136 -3.96 -6.62 23.17
CA ILE A 136 -2.62 -7.19 22.99
C ILE A 136 -2.02 -7.51 24.37
N GLY A 137 -1.33 -8.63 24.47
CA GLY A 137 -0.67 -9.02 25.69
C GLY A 137 0.26 -10.22 25.53
N PRO A 138 1.04 -10.51 26.58
CA PRO A 138 1.92 -11.67 26.62
C PRO A 138 1.13 -12.98 26.51
N ASP A 139 1.74 -13.97 25.88
CA ASP A 139 1.27 -15.35 25.85
C ASP A 139 2.45 -16.33 25.88
N ALA A 140 2.14 -17.63 25.77
CA ALA A 140 3.16 -18.69 25.85
C ALA A 140 4.23 -18.60 24.73
N GLY A 141 3.86 -18.10 23.55
CA GLY A 141 4.79 -17.91 22.42
C GLY A 141 5.54 -16.60 22.46
N TYR A 142 4.92 -15.57 23.01
CA TYR A 142 5.46 -14.20 23.05
C TYR A 142 5.37 -13.61 24.47
N PRO A 143 6.18 -14.12 25.43
CA PRO A 143 6.11 -13.71 26.85
C PRO A 143 6.50 -12.24 27.09
N ASP A 144 7.28 -11.65 26.19
CA ASP A 144 7.76 -10.26 26.28
C ASP A 144 6.86 -9.25 25.52
N LYS A 145 5.71 -9.70 25.01
CA LYS A 145 4.78 -8.82 24.30
C LYS A 145 4.16 -7.81 25.28
N PRO A 146 4.13 -6.51 24.95
CA PRO A 146 3.53 -5.49 25.84
C PRO A 146 2.04 -5.72 25.97
N ARG A 147 1.46 -5.22 27.07
CA ARG A 147 0.01 -5.11 27.23
C ARG A 147 -0.45 -3.79 26.66
N GLN A 148 -1.31 -3.86 25.65
CA GLN A 148 -1.87 -2.68 24.97
C GLN A 148 -3.31 -2.96 24.56
N VAL A 149 -4.10 -1.90 24.43
CA VAL A 149 -5.40 -1.93 23.76
C VAL A 149 -5.40 -0.82 22.73
N TRP A 150 -5.82 -1.14 21.52
CA TRP A 150 -5.97 -0.15 20.47
C TRP A 150 -7.17 -0.49 19.57
N THR A 151 -7.70 0.55 18.93
CA THR A 151 -8.81 0.43 17.98
C THR A 151 -8.31 0.58 16.55
N GLN A 152 -9.00 -0.12 15.64
CA GLN A 152 -8.90 0.03 14.19
C GLN A 152 -10.30 -0.15 13.62
N CYS A 153 -10.87 0.93 13.12
CA CYS A 153 -12.30 1.01 12.84
C CYS A 153 -12.65 1.19 11.35
N GLN A 154 -11.68 1.46 10.47
CA GLN A 154 -11.90 1.50 9.02
C GLN A 154 -12.00 0.03 8.50
N ASP A 155 -13.00 -0.35 7.66
CA ASP A 155 -13.97 0.59 7.06
C ASP A 155 -15.19 0.87 7.97
N GLU A 156 -15.80 -0.15 8.58
CA GLU A 156 -17.01 -0.09 9.41
C GLU A 156 -16.91 -1.04 10.61
N ASP A 157 -15.75 -1.02 11.32
CA ASP A 157 -15.47 -1.92 12.45
C ASP A 157 -15.70 -1.26 13.83
N THR A 158 -16.17 -0.01 13.88
CA THR A 158 -16.56 0.64 15.14
C THR A 158 -17.68 -0.12 15.83
N ARG A 159 -18.61 -0.67 15.07
CA ARG A 159 -19.78 -1.45 15.51
C ARG A 159 -19.47 -2.67 16.37
N PHE A 160 -18.23 -3.14 16.39
CA PHE A 160 -17.84 -4.31 17.19
C PHE A 160 -17.47 -3.96 18.63
N TRP A 161 -17.23 -2.67 18.95
CA TRP A 161 -16.88 -2.26 20.29
C TRP A 161 -17.72 -1.09 20.81
N LEU A 162 -18.47 -0.40 19.94
CA LEU A 162 -19.29 0.77 20.25
C LEU A 162 -20.60 0.72 19.46
N PRO A 163 -21.78 0.78 20.10
CA PRO A 163 -23.03 1.02 19.38
C PRO A 163 -23.00 2.39 18.70
N CYS A 164 -23.10 2.47 17.37
CA CYS A 164 -22.97 3.71 16.59
C CYS A 164 -23.70 3.65 15.26
N PHE A 165 -23.75 4.74 14.53
CA PHE A 165 -24.02 4.74 13.09
C PHE A 165 -22.66 4.63 12.39
N ASP A 166 -22.34 3.42 11.96
CA ASP A 166 -21.00 3.08 11.45
C ASP A 166 -20.95 3.23 9.93
N HIS A 167 -20.91 4.48 9.49
CA HIS A 167 -20.80 4.83 8.08
C HIS A 167 -20.19 6.24 7.95
N PRO A 168 -19.33 6.52 6.95
CA PRO A 168 -18.65 7.81 6.83
C PRO A 168 -19.55 9.01 6.56
N SER A 169 -20.83 8.79 6.16
CA SER A 169 -21.75 9.86 5.80
C SER A 169 -22.26 10.70 6.96
N ASP A 170 -21.96 10.35 8.20
CA ASP A 170 -22.33 11.13 9.39
C ASP A 170 -21.10 11.54 10.18
N LYS A 171 -21.04 12.79 10.59
CA LYS A 171 -19.93 13.38 11.35
C LYS A 171 -20.46 14.05 12.60
N PHE A 172 -19.75 13.87 13.71
CA PHE A 172 -20.15 14.35 15.03
C PHE A 172 -18.94 14.79 15.86
N THR A 173 -19.15 15.66 16.83
CA THR A 173 -18.16 15.93 17.88
C THR A 173 -18.16 14.79 18.90
N SER A 174 -17.04 14.59 19.62
CA SER A 174 -16.98 13.46 20.55
C SER A 174 -16.30 13.79 21.88
N ASP A 175 -16.77 13.14 22.94
CA ASP A 175 -16.10 13.00 24.23
C ASP A 175 -15.75 11.53 24.47
N VAL A 176 -14.49 11.25 24.80
CA VAL A 176 -14.04 9.91 25.17
C VAL A 176 -13.51 9.93 26.60
N VAL A 177 -14.27 9.30 27.48
CA VAL A 177 -13.91 9.11 28.88
C VAL A 177 -13.53 7.65 29.07
N VAL A 178 -12.24 7.36 29.13
CA VAL A 178 -11.73 5.99 29.18
C VAL A 178 -11.00 5.71 30.50
N THR A 179 -11.37 4.61 31.15
CA THR A 179 -10.74 4.14 32.38
C THR A 179 -9.87 2.91 32.10
N VAL A 180 -8.61 2.99 32.54
CA VAL A 180 -7.55 2.00 32.31
C VAL A 180 -6.79 1.69 33.61
N PRO A 181 -5.88 0.68 33.65
CA PRO A 181 -4.96 0.49 34.79
C PRO A 181 -4.17 1.77 35.13
N GLY A 182 -3.84 1.99 36.38
CA GLY A 182 -3.33 3.27 36.87
C GLY A 182 -1.92 3.65 36.43
N ASP A 183 -1.15 2.71 35.92
CA ASP A 183 0.18 2.87 35.31
C ASP A 183 0.12 3.12 33.77
N TRP A 184 -1.04 2.94 33.16
CA TRP A 184 -1.25 3.13 31.75
C TRP A 184 -1.56 4.59 31.41
N PHE A 185 -1.24 4.94 30.17
CA PHE A 185 -1.74 6.12 29.46
C PHE A 185 -2.77 5.68 28.41
N ALA A 186 -3.81 6.47 28.21
CA ALA A 186 -4.77 6.26 27.14
C ALA A 186 -4.89 7.50 26.27
N LEU A 187 -4.51 7.38 24.99
CA LEU A 187 -4.67 8.38 23.95
C LEU A 187 -6.03 8.23 23.27
N SER A 188 -6.63 9.37 22.90
CA SER A 188 -7.82 9.41 22.05
C SER A 188 -7.86 10.71 21.22
N ASN A 189 -8.95 10.92 20.48
CA ASN A 189 -9.18 12.07 19.59
C ASN A 189 -9.26 13.40 20.37
N GLY A 190 -8.82 14.49 19.76
CA GLY A 190 -8.96 15.85 20.30
C GLY A 190 -8.00 16.17 21.45
N ARG A 191 -8.41 17.08 22.33
CA ARG A 191 -7.60 17.54 23.47
C ARG A 191 -7.92 16.82 24.76
N LEU A 192 -6.91 16.62 25.60
CA LEU A 192 -7.06 16.06 26.92
C LEU A 192 -7.67 17.11 27.85
N LEU A 193 -8.88 16.86 28.39
CA LEU A 193 -9.55 17.72 29.34
C LEU A 193 -9.18 17.37 30.79
N SER A 194 -9.03 16.08 31.10
CA SER A 194 -8.63 15.63 32.44
C SER A 194 -7.93 14.29 32.41
N ASP A 195 -7.05 14.10 33.38
CA ASP A 195 -6.29 12.90 33.70
C ASP A 195 -6.37 12.67 35.22
N LYS A 196 -7.14 11.68 35.64
CA LYS A 196 -7.48 11.47 37.05
C LYS A 196 -7.12 10.06 37.49
N ARG A 197 -6.31 9.96 38.53
CA ARG A 197 -6.10 8.70 39.27
C ARG A 197 -7.29 8.44 40.21
N ASN A 198 -7.87 7.26 40.14
CA ASN A 198 -9.01 6.85 40.91
C ASN A 198 -8.55 6.20 42.23
N ARG A 199 -9.47 6.09 43.23
CA ARG A 199 -9.16 5.49 44.54
C ARG A 199 -8.95 3.98 44.47
N ASP A 200 -9.48 3.33 43.45
CA ASP A 200 -9.36 1.88 43.19
C ASP A 200 -8.08 1.49 42.46
N GLY A 201 -7.17 2.48 42.22
CA GLY A 201 -5.92 2.27 41.52
C GLY A 201 -6.01 2.38 40.00
N THR A 202 -7.19 2.61 39.44
CA THR A 202 -7.36 2.88 38.02
C THR A 202 -7.07 4.34 37.67
N ARG A 203 -7.05 4.67 36.37
CA ARG A 203 -6.83 6.02 35.86
C ARG A 203 -7.84 6.31 34.74
N THR A 204 -8.47 7.49 34.79
CA THR A 204 -9.50 7.92 33.85
C THR A 204 -9.01 9.13 33.08
N PHE A 205 -9.03 9.03 31.76
CA PHE A 205 -8.72 10.11 30.82
C PHE A 205 -10.01 10.61 30.20
N HIS A 206 -10.15 11.93 30.06
CA HIS A 206 -11.25 12.55 29.33
C HIS A 206 -10.68 13.37 28.17
N TRP A 207 -10.97 12.95 26.95
CA TRP A 207 -10.62 13.59 25.69
C TRP A 207 -11.85 14.25 25.09
N HIS A 208 -11.67 15.35 24.38
CA HIS A 208 -12.73 16.10 23.69
C HIS A 208 -12.30 16.50 22.31
N GLN A 209 -13.06 16.05 21.31
CA GLN A 209 -12.92 16.38 19.89
C GLN A 209 -14.04 17.38 19.54
N ASP A 210 -13.68 18.64 19.36
CA ASP A 210 -14.59 19.78 19.20
C ASP A 210 -15.03 20.06 17.76
N ARG A 211 -14.44 19.36 16.79
CA ARG A 211 -14.84 19.41 15.38
C ARG A 211 -15.41 18.06 14.95
N PRO A 212 -16.41 18.05 14.05
CA PRO A 212 -17.06 16.81 13.65
C PRO A 212 -16.14 15.88 12.85
N HIS A 213 -16.19 14.60 13.19
CA HIS A 213 -15.52 13.50 12.51
C HIS A 213 -16.40 12.24 12.47
N PRO A 214 -16.21 11.32 11.49
CA PRO A 214 -17.02 10.11 11.39
C PRO A 214 -16.60 9.02 12.40
N ALA A 215 -17.47 8.03 12.57
CA ALA A 215 -17.28 6.95 13.55
C ALA A 215 -16.00 6.14 13.33
N TYR A 216 -15.62 5.86 12.08
CA TYR A 216 -14.43 5.04 11.78
C TYR A 216 -13.10 5.67 12.21
N LEU A 217 -13.09 6.99 12.50
CA LEU A 217 -11.92 7.73 13.01
C LEU A 217 -11.86 7.84 14.54
N LEU A 218 -12.85 7.28 15.25
CA LEU A 218 -12.77 7.17 16.70
C LEU A 218 -11.63 6.24 17.11
N THR A 219 -10.81 6.69 18.08
CA THR A 219 -9.67 5.88 18.54
C THR A 219 -9.50 5.88 20.04
N ILE A 220 -9.07 4.73 20.56
CA ILE A 220 -8.47 4.56 21.88
C ILE A 220 -7.19 3.77 21.67
N ALA A 221 -6.07 4.30 22.14
CA ALA A 221 -4.81 3.56 22.22
C ALA A 221 -4.27 3.66 23.66
N ALA A 222 -4.25 2.52 24.36
CA ALA A 222 -3.92 2.49 25.78
C ALA A 222 -2.80 1.47 26.06
N GLY A 223 -1.89 1.83 26.96
CA GLY A 223 -0.76 1.00 27.35
C GLY A 223 0.30 1.77 28.13
N GLU A 224 1.43 1.13 28.37
CA GLU A 224 2.63 1.75 28.93
C GLU A 224 3.44 2.42 27.83
N PHE A 225 3.14 3.70 27.56
CA PHE A 225 3.84 4.47 26.52
C PHE A 225 4.79 5.49 27.11
N ALA A 226 5.97 5.64 26.50
CA ALA A 226 6.81 6.82 26.63
C ALA A 226 6.27 7.90 25.69
N ARG A 227 6.15 9.14 26.18
CA ARG A 227 5.80 10.32 25.38
C ARG A 227 7.08 11.06 24.97
N ILE A 228 7.15 11.39 23.69
CA ILE A 228 8.18 12.24 23.10
C ILE A 228 7.48 13.48 22.60
N GLU A 229 7.89 14.67 23.06
CA GLU A 229 7.34 15.94 22.59
C GLU A 229 8.04 16.36 21.30
N GLY A 230 7.27 16.53 20.23
CA GLY A 230 7.75 17.07 18.96
C GLY A 230 7.76 18.60 18.97
N ALA A 231 8.67 19.17 18.20
CA ALA A 231 8.73 20.63 18.06
C ALA A 231 7.66 21.13 17.09
N ALA A 232 6.71 21.93 17.56
CA ALA A 232 5.75 22.62 16.71
C ALA A 232 5.38 23.97 17.31
N ASP A 233 5.26 24.99 16.44
CA ASP A 233 5.01 26.36 16.87
C ASP A 233 3.56 26.61 17.30
N ARG A 234 2.58 25.90 16.71
CA ARG A 234 1.16 26.17 16.90
C ARG A 234 0.33 24.97 17.35
N VAL A 235 0.70 23.78 16.93
CA VAL A 235 -0.03 22.53 17.21
C VAL A 235 0.86 21.62 18.02
N PRO A 236 0.43 21.14 19.21
CA PRO A 236 1.20 20.13 19.93
C PRO A 236 1.36 18.87 19.08
N ILE A 237 2.60 18.44 18.90
CA ILE A 237 2.92 17.17 18.23
C ILE A 237 3.54 16.26 19.27
N ASP A 238 2.96 15.08 19.46
CA ASP A 238 3.43 14.10 20.43
C ASP A 238 3.57 12.72 19.78
N TYR A 239 4.61 11.99 20.18
CA TYR A 239 4.80 10.61 19.78
C TYR A 239 4.71 9.70 21.00
N TYR A 240 3.96 8.61 20.87
CA TYR A 240 3.76 7.62 21.92
C TYR A 240 4.30 6.27 21.43
N VAL A 241 5.28 5.73 22.13
CA VAL A 241 5.96 4.47 21.76
C VAL A 241 6.26 3.65 23.02
N GLU A 242 6.60 2.37 22.84
CA GLU A 242 7.14 1.62 23.96
C GLU A 242 8.45 2.28 24.47
N PRO A 243 8.74 2.25 25.79
CA PRO A 243 9.94 2.91 26.36
C PRO A 243 11.28 2.48 25.70
N LYS A 244 11.37 1.23 25.23
CA LYS A 244 12.56 0.71 24.53
C LYS A 244 12.77 1.27 23.12
N ASP A 245 11.73 1.84 22.51
CA ASP A 245 11.70 2.27 21.12
C ASP A 245 11.89 3.79 20.94
N VAL A 246 12.13 4.54 22.05
CA VAL A 246 12.27 6.01 22.04
C VAL A 246 13.30 6.51 21.02
N GLU A 247 14.53 5.97 21.04
CA GLU A 247 15.58 6.39 20.10
C GLU A 247 15.22 6.14 18.63
N ALA A 248 14.53 5.02 18.33
CA ALA A 248 14.06 4.71 17.00
C ALA A 248 12.93 5.66 16.56
N ALA A 249 12.04 6.01 17.48
CA ALA A 249 10.93 6.94 17.25
C ALA A 249 11.42 8.37 16.97
N GLU A 250 12.35 8.89 17.77
CA GLU A 250 12.97 10.21 17.54
C GLU A 250 13.59 10.30 16.13
N ARG A 251 14.24 9.24 15.69
CA ARG A 251 14.83 9.15 14.34
C ARG A 251 13.76 9.05 13.25
N THR A 252 12.68 8.32 13.51
CA THR A 252 11.63 8.02 12.53
C THR A 252 10.72 9.22 12.31
N PHE A 253 10.30 9.90 13.38
CA PHE A 253 9.32 11.00 13.31
C PHE A 253 9.94 12.41 13.18
N ALA A 254 11.25 12.51 12.99
CA ALA A 254 11.98 13.77 12.97
C ALA A 254 11.42 14.81 11.96
N ASN A 255 10.82 14.35 10.86
CA ASN A 255 10.33 15.22 9.79
C ASN A 255 8.85 15.63 9.94
N THR A 256 8.10 15.05 10.87
CA THR A 256 6.66 15.34 11.05
C THR A 256 6.33 16.83 11.16
N PRO A 257 7.05 17.66 11.93
CA PRO A 257 6.74 19.09 12.01
C PRO A 257 6.89 19.83 10.67
N ALA A 258 7.87 19.44 9.87
CA ALA A 258 8.08 20.03 8.54
C ALA A 258 6.99 19.58 7.53
N MET A 259 6.50 18.36 7.66
CA MET A 259 5.37 17.86 6.86
C MET A 259 4.09 18.65 7.18
N VAL A 260 3.78 18.90 8.46
CA VAL A 260 2.64 19.73 8.87
C VAL A 260 2.72 21.11 8.22
N ALA A 261 3.86 21.79 8.33
CA ALA A 261 4.05 23.11 7.75
C ALA A 261 3.90 23.13 6.22
N LEU A 262 4.38 22.09 5.54
CA LEU A 262 4.21 21.96 4.10
C LEU A 262 2.73 21.77 3.72
N PHE A 263 2.03 20.86 4.41
CA PHE A 263 0.64 20.53 4.06
C PHE A 263 -0.32 21.69 4.36
N GLU A 264 -0.10 22.45 5.43
CA GLU A 264 -0.80 23.71 5.67
C GLU A 264 -0.64 24.68 4.49
N LYS A 265 0.58 24.81 3.97
CA LYS A 265 0.86 25.67 2.82
C LYS A 265 0.16 25.17 1.54
N LEU A 266 0.21 23.87 1.26
CA LEU A 266 -0.35 23.30 0.04
C LEU A 266 -1.88 23.32 0.03
N THR A 267 -2.50 23.01 1.17
CA THR A 267 -3.96 23.01 1.35
C THR A 267 -4.53 24.42 1.54
N GLY A 268 -3.68 25.40 1.89
CA GLY A 268 -4.13 26.74 2.26
C GLY A 268 -4.95 26.78 3.57
N MET A 269 -4.95 25.68 4.32
CA MET A 269 -5.71 25.50 5.55
C MET A 269 -4.73 25.14 6.68
N PRO A 270 -4.72 25.90 7.80
CA PRO A 270 -4.00 25.48 9.00
C PRO A 270 -4.38 24.09 9.43
N TYR A 271 -3.48 23.37 10.12
CA TYR A 271 -3.80 22.07 10.70
C TYR A 271 -5.10 22.18 11.53
N PRO A 272 -6.14 21.37 11.20
CA PRO A 272 -7.49 21.69 11.66
C PRO A 272 -7.81 21.24 13.09
N TRP A 273 -6.97 20.40 13.71
CA TRP A 273 -7.26 19.71 14.96
C TRP A 273 -6.47 20.29 16.14
N ALA A 274 -6.89 19.99 17.36
CA ALA A 274 -6.32 20.56 18.58
C ALA A 274 -4.89 20.07 18.90
N LYS A 275 -4.49 18.91 18.37
CA LYS A 275 -3.17 18.30 18.50
C LYS A 275 -2.91 17.39 17.31
N TYR A 276 -1.66 16.97 17.12
CA TYR A 276 -1.30 15.82 16.29
C TYR A 276 -0.49 14.82 17.11
N SER A 277 -1.05 13.67 17.36
CA SER A 277 -0.36 12.58 18.07
C SER A 277 -0.16 11.41 17.13
N GLN A 278 0.99 10.75 17.22
CA GLN A 278 1.28 9.50 16.52
C GLN A 278 1.59 8.43 17.56
N VAL A 279 0.82 7.35 17.60
CA VAL A 279 1.03 6.26 18.55
C VAL A 279 1.44 5.00 17.82
N VAL A 280 2.54 4.39 18.25
CA VAL A 280 3.04 3.13 17.70
C VAL A 280 2.56 1.98 18.56
N VAL A 281 1.82 1.05 17.95
CA VAL A 281 1.23 -0.09 18.67
C VAL A 281 1.73 -1.42 18.12
N ARG A 282 1.65 -2.46 18.94
CA ARG A 282 2.05 -3.82 18.56
C ARG A 282 0.97 -4.55 17.80
N ASP A 283 1.40 -5.39 16.87
CA ASP A 283 0.56 -6.26 16.03
C ASP A 283 -0.47 -5.47 15.19
N PHE A 284 -0.22 -4.21 14.92
CA PHE A 284 -1.15 -3.38 14.16
C PHE A 284 -1.48 -4.02 12.81
N VAL A 285 -2.77 -4.04 12.45
CA VAL A 285 -3.29 -4.80 11.31
C VAL A 285 -3.07 -4.12 9.95
N PHE A 286 -2.68 -2.83 9.95
CA PHE A 286 -2.33 -2.02 8.77
C PHE A 286 -0.93 -1.40 8.90
N GLY A 287 -0.56 -0.54 7.98
CA GLY A 287 0.64 0.30 8.08
C GLY A 287 0.44 1.45 9.06
N GLY A 288 -0.62 2.21 8.84
CA GLY A 288 -1.10 3.31 9.66
C GLY A 288 -2.62 3.37 9.67
N MET A 289 -3.14 4.31 10.42
CA MET A 289 -4.56 4.69 10.46
C MET A 289 -4.66 6.15 10.87
N GLU A 290 -5.37 6.89 10.08
CA GLU A 290 -5.52 8.34 10.13
C GLU A 290 -6.38 8.86 11.28
N ASN A 291 -6.70 8.08 12.30
CA ASN A 291 -7.59 8.51 13.38
C ASN A 291 -7.43 9.98 13.75
N THR A 292 -8.52 10.73 13.69
CA THR A 292 -8.51 12.19 13.79
C THR A 292 -7.67 12.69 14.97
N SER A 293 -6.64 13.47 14.69
CA SER A 293 -5.68 14.03 15.66
C SER A 293 -4.81 13.03 16.43
N ALA A 294 -4.95 11.73 16.20
CA ALA A 294 -4.29 10.65 16.94
C ALA A 294 -4.00 9.43 16.07
N THR A 295 -3.15 9.64 15.06
CA THR A 295 -2.75 8.60 14.10
C THR A 295 -2.14 7.38 14.78
N THR A 296 -2.62 6.19 14.43
CA THR A 296 -2.06 4.92 14.90
C THR A 296 -1.10 4.34 13.87
N MET A 297 0.08 3.89 14.31
CA MET A 297 1.15 3.40 13.45
C MET A 297 1.58 1.99 13.85
N THR A 298 1.94 1.18 12.87
CA THR A 298 2.58 -0.12 13.10
C THR A 298 3.98 0.03 13.70
N GLU A 299 4.37 -0.87 14.61
CA GLU A 299 5.74 -0.95 15.12
C GLU A 299 6.79 -1.14 14.00
N ASN A 300 6.34 -1.58 12.84
CA ASN A 300 7.22 -1.74 11.68
C ASN A 300 7.70 -0.41 11.08
N ILE A 301 7.15 0.73 11.45
CA ILE A 301 7.61 2.04 10.99
C ILE A 301 8.94 2.46 11.63
N LEU A 302 9.24 1.95 12.84
CA LEU A 302 10.41 2.34 13.62
C LEU A 302 11.69 1.79 12.98
N LEU A 303 12.60 2.67 12.62
CA LEU A 303 13.82 2.34 11.89
C LEU A 303 15.05 2.27 12.81
N ASP A 304 15.82 1.20 12.69
CA ASP A 304 17.19 1.22 13.20
C ASP A 304 18.13 2.03 12.29
N ALA A 305 19.30 2.39 12.79
CA ALA A 305 20.25 3.23 12.08
C ALA A 305 20.80 2.60 10.78
N LYS A 306 20.78 1.28 10.65
CA LYS A 306 21.22 0.57 9.46
C LYS A 306 20.11 0.51 8.41
N ALA A 307 18.85 0.29 8.82
CA ALA A 307 17.69 0.29 7.94
C ALA A 307 17.46 1.67 7.29
N LYS A 308 17.63 2.77 8.05
CA LYS A 308 17.47 4.14 7.56
C LYS A 308 18.38 4.51 6.37
N ARG A 309 19.41 3.72 6.09
CA ARG A 309 20.34 3.98 4.96
C ARG A 309 19.72 3.77 3.58
N ASP A 310 18.73 2.90 3.48
CA ASP A 310 18.07 2.59 2.22
C ASP A 310 16.55 2.50 2.31
N PHE A 311 16.00 2.76 3.49
CA PHE A 311 14.57 2.79 3.74
C PHE A 311 14.25 4.01 4.60
N ASP A 312 13.15 4.69 4.34
CA ASP A 312 12.60 5.68 5.24
C ASP A 312 11.10 5.44 5.44
N SER A 313 10.55 6.03 6.48
CA SER A 313 9.14 5.90 6.86
C SER A 313 8.33 7.15 6.53
N ASP A 314 8.95 8.13 5.89
CA ASP A 314 8.35 9.43 5.60
C ASP A 314 7.12 9.27 4.69
N ASP A 315 7.15 8.29 3.76
CA ASP A 315 6.02 8.00 2.88
C ASP A 315 4.77 7.72 3.72
N LEU A 316 4.84 6.77 4.68
CA LEU A 316 3.69 6.44 5.53
C LEU A 316 3.32 7.57 6.50
N ILE A 317 4.31 8.24 7.10
CA ILE A 317 4.05 9.36 8.02
C ILE A 317 3.32 10.51 7.32
N SER A 318 3.76 10.85 6.12
CA SER A 318 3.15 11.91 5.32
C SER A 318 1.77 11.52 4.79
N HIS A 319 1.56 10.23 4.48
CA HIS A 319 0.26 9.67 4.12
C HIS A 319 -0.76 9.88 5.24
N GLU A 320 -0.47 9.36 6.44
CA GLU A 320 -1.37 9.47 7.59
C GLU A 320 -1.59 10.91 8.05
N LEU A 321 -0.58 11.76 7.89
CA LEU A 321 -0.74 13.19 8.16
C LEU A 321 -1.65 13.88 7.13
N ALA A 322 -1.55 13.52 5.83
CA ALA A 322 -2.37 14.13 4.79
C ALA A 322 -3.85 13.85 4.99
N HIS A 323 -4.17 12.69 5.52
CA HIS A 323 -5.53 12.33 5.89
C HIS A 323 -6.18 13.29 6.88
N GLN A 324 -5.42 14.00 7.70
CA GLN A 324 -5.96 14.99 8.63
C GLN A 324 -6.73 16.11 7.90
N TRP A 325 -6.48 16.30 6.59
CA TRP A 325 -7.29 17.13 5.70
C TRP A 325 -8.18 16.26 4.80
N PHE A 326 -7.63 15.22 4.15
CA PHE A 326 -8.33 14.39 3.15
C PHE A 326 -8.69 13.03 3.73
N GLY A 327 -9.84 12.91 4.30
CA GLY A 327 -10.35 11.77 5.07
C GLY A 327 -11.03 12.22 6.35
N ASP A 328 -10.36 13.10 7.10
CA ASP A 328 -10.84 13.59 8.39
C ASP A 328 -11.64 14.89 8.25
N LEU A 329 -11.00 15.96 7.76
CA LEU A 329 -11.68 17.24 7.58
C LEU A 329 -12.69 17.17 6.42
N LEU A 330 -12.26 16.68 5.26
CA LEU A 330 -13.10 16.33 4.13
C LEU A 330 -13.19 14.81 4.07
N THR A 331 -14.35 14.25 4.31
CA THR A 331 -14.57 12.79 4.34
C THR A 331 -15.37 12.34 3.14
N CYS A 332 -14.98 11.28 2.44
CA CYS A 332 -15.81 10.71 1.40
C CYS A 332 -17.22 10.38 1.95
N ARG A 333 -18.28 10.73 1.20
CA ARG A 333 -19.66 10.51 1.63
C ARG A 333 -20.00 9.02 1.76
N ASP A 334 -19.40 8.22 0.92
CA ASP A 334 -19.50 6.77 0.93
C ASP A 334 -18.21 6.18 0.35
N TRP A 335 -17.95 4.91 0.62
CA TRP A 335 -16.71 4.25 0.27
C TRP A 335 -16.44 4.17 -1.23
N SER A 336 -17.46 4.27 -2.09
CA SER A 336 -17.27 4.34 -3.56
C SER A 336 -16.42 5.54 -3.98
N HIS A 337 -16.40 6.61 -3.16
CA HIS A 337 -15.58 7.80 -3.34
C HIS A 337 -14.32 7.82 -2.46
N GLY A 338 -13.93 6.70 -1.86
CA GLY A 338 -12.78 6.59 -0.95
C GLY A 338 -11.43 7.05 -1.54
N TRP A 339 -11.31 7.16 -2.86
CA TRP A 339 -10.13 7.72 -3.49
C TRP A 339 -9.87 9.20 -3.16
N LEU A 340 -10.92 9.93 -2.74
CA LEU A 340 -10.78 11.32 -2.25
C LEU A 340 -10.05 11.39 -0.90
N ASN A 341 -10.05 10.29 -0.15
CA ASN A 341 -9.22 10.12 1.04
C ASN A 341 -7.84 9.58 0.61
N GLU A 342 -7.78 8.36 0.11
CA GLU A 342 -6.56 7.59 -0.12
C GLU A 342 -5.70 8.08 -1.29
N GLY A 343 -6.33 8.47 -2.39
CA GLY A 343 -5.63 9.01 -3.55
C GLY A 343 -4.95 10.35 -3.25
N PHE A 344 -5.60 11.21 -2.46
CA PHE A 344 -4.99 12.45 -1.98
C PHE A 344 -3.84 12.16 -1.01
N ALA A 345 -4.02 11.28 -0.03
CA ALA A 345 -2.97 10.94 0.93
C ALA A 345 -1.73 10.37 0.20
N THR A 346 -1.92 9.43 -0.72
CA THR A 346 -0.84 8.87 -1.53
C THR A 346 -0.18 9.94 -2.43
N TYR A 347 -0.93 10.92 -2.91
CA TYR A 347 -0.36 12.01 -3.69
C TYR A 347 0.47 12.97 -2.83
N PHE A 348 0.04 13.20 -1.59
CA PHE A 348 0.78 14.05 -0.64
C PHE A 348 2.10 13.43 -0.17
N GLU A 349 2.22 12.08 -0.14
CA GLU A 349 3.54 11.42 -0.02
C GLU A 349 4.50 11.92 -1.10
N MET A 350 4.04 11.93 -2.37
CA MET A 350 4.86 12.38 -3.49
C MET A 350 5.19 13.87 -3.40
N LEU A 351 4.27 14.72 -2.90
CA LEU A 351 4.51 16.15 -2.70
C LEU A 351 5.51 16.42 -1.58
N TRP A 352 5.49 15.61 -0.50
CA TRP A 352 6.52 15.62 0.52
C TRP A 352 7.89 15.24 -0.07
N ASP A 353 7.94 14.18 -0.84
CA ASP A 353 9.14 13.72 -1.54
C ASP A 353 9.71 14.81 -2.47
N GLU A 354 8.84 15.50 -3.23
CA GLU A 354 9.24 16.63 -4.09
C GLU A 354 9.89 17.75 -3.29
N HIS A 355 9.26 18.12 -2.17
CA HIS A 355 9.71 19.21 -1.31
C HIS A 355 11.02 18.87 -0.58
N HIS A 356 11.10 17.67 0.01
CA HIS A 356 12.21 17.28 0.89
C HIS A 356 13.41 16.73 0.14
N HIS A 357 13.16 15.95 -0.91
CA HIS A 357 14.18 15.23 -1.68
C HIS A 357 14.35 15.73 -3.12
N GLY A 358 13.47 16.59 -3.60
CA GLY A 358 13.49 17.16 -4.94
C GLY A 358 12.77 16.34 -5.99
N VAL A 359 12.70 16.92 -7.21
CA VAL A 359 11.86 16.44 -8.32
C VAL A 359 12.20 15.01 -8.79
N ASP A 360 13.44 14.55 -8.64
CA ASP A 360 13.80 13.18 -9.05
C ASP A 360 13.18 12.13 -8.09
N ARG A 361 13.02 12.45 -6.80
CA ARG A 361 12.32 11.58 -5.85
C ARG A 361 10.80 11.56 -6.14
N TYR A 362 10.19 12.71 -6.43
CA TYR A 362 8.80 12.79 -6.90
C TYR A 362 8.57 11.92 -8.14
N ARG A 363 9.45 12.03 -9.15
CA ARG A 363 9.37 11.21 -10.36
C ARG A 363 9.57 9.72 -10.09
N GLN A 364 10.39 9.37 -9.10
CA GLN A 364 10.49 7.99 -8.65
C GLN A 364 9.15 7.51 -8.09
N GLY A 365 8.43 8.34 -7.35
CA GLY A 365 7.06 8.07 -6.90
C GLY A 365 6.10 7.79 -8.06
N VAL A 366 6.19 8.58 -9.15
CA VAL A 366 5.40 8.31 -10.37
C VAL A 366 5.74 6.94 -10.97
N ILE A 367 7.03 6.57 -11.06
CA ILE A 367 7.44 5.24 -11.54
C ILE A 367 6.86 4.13 -10.65
N ASP A 368 6.99 4.29 -9.34
CA ASP A 368 6.61 3.26 -8.37
C ASP A 368 5.09 3.06 -8.34
N ASN A 369 4.31 4.15 -8.28
CA ASN A 369 2.85 4.07 -8.28
C ASN A 369 2.32 3.55 -9.63
N THR A 370 2.93 3.94 -10.75
CA THR A 370 2.59 3.39 -12.07
C THR A 370 2.84 1.88 -12.11
N ARG A 371 4.00 1.42 -11.64
CA ARG A 371 4.33 -0.01 -11.60
C ARG A 371 3.35 -0.78 -10.71
N LEU A 372 3.09 -0.29 -9.49
CA LEU A 372 2.18 -0.93 -8.56
C LEU A 372 0.77 -1.04 -9.10
N TYR A 373 0.26 0.01 -9.74
CA TYR A 373 -1.04 -0.04 -10.42
C TYR A 373 -1.04 -1.02 -11.61
N LEU A 374 0.01 -1.04 -12.43
CA LEU A 374 0.11 -1.95 -13.58
C LEU A 374 0.26 -3.42 -13.17
N ASP A 375 0.88 -3.69 -12.02
CA ASP A 375 0.99 -5.02 -11.42
C ASP A 375 -0.35 -5.56 -10.91
N GLU A 376 -1.37 -4.70 -10.69
CA GLU A 376 -2.72 -5.14 -10.38
C GLU A 376 -3.35 -5.78 -11.63
N ARG A 377 -3.86 -7.01 -11.48
CA ARG A 377 -4.23 -7.87 -12.62
C ARG A 377 -5.65 -7.70 -13.11
N TYR A 378 -6.44 -6.91 -12.44
CA TYR A 378 -7.79 -6.56 -12.86
C TYR A 378 -7.91 -5.07 -13.08
N ARG A 379 -8.95 -4.67 -13.80
CA ARG A 379 -9.26 -3.26 -14.08
C ARG A 379 -10.68 -2.97 -13.63
N ARG A 380 -10.85 -1.88 -12.93
CA ARG A 380 -12.13 -1.30 -12.54
C ARG A 380 -12.07 0.22 -12.61
N PRO A 381 -13.21 0.92 -12.65
CA PRO A 381 -13.25 2.35 -12.34
C PRO A 381 -12.69 2.62 -10.94
N ILE A 382 -12.13 3.80 -10.71
CA ILE A 382 -11.75 4.21 -9.35
C ILE A 382 -13.01 4.30 -8.50
N VAL A 383 -14.01 5.08 -8.96
CA VAL A 383 -15.33 5.14 -8.34
C VAL A 383 -16.17 3.95 -8.82
N THR A 384 -16.51 3.09 -7.87
CA THR A 384 -17.40 1.95 -8.09
C THR A 384 -18.27 1.74 -6.86
N ASN A 385 -19.55 1.48 -7.07
CA ASN A 385 -20.50 1.10 -6.03
C ASN A 385 -20.90 -0.38 -6.09
N VAL A 386 -20.17 -1.19 -6.86
CA VAL A 386 -20.35 -2.65 -6.91
C VAL A 386 -19.15 -3.28 -6.21
N PHE A 387 -19.34 -3.72 -4.98
CA PHE A 387 -18.35 -4.43 -4.16
C PHE A 387 -19.07 -5.31 -3.14
N HIS A 388 -18.41 -6.34 -2.64
CA HIS A 388 -18.96 -7.22 -1.62
C HIS A 388 -18.85 -6.58 -0.22
N ASP A 389 -17.65 -6.18 0.14
CA ASP A 389 -17.34 -5.41 1.35
C ASP A 389 -16.58 -4.15 0.97
N PRO A 390 -16.75 -3.02 1.69
CA PRO A 390 -16.01 -1.79 1.39
C PRO A 390 -14.50 -1.99 1.35
N ILE A 391 -13.92 -2.80 2.25
CA ILE A 391 -12.48 -3.11 2.26
C ILE A 391 -11.98 -3.72 0.94
N ASP A 392 -12.86 -4.28 0.12
CA ASP A 392 -12.50 -4.92 -1.14
C ASP A 392 -12.09 -3.93 -2.23
N ILE A 393 -12.52 -2.67 -2.12
CA ILE A 393 -12.13 -1.60 -3.03
C ILE A 393 -10.93 -0.78 -2.55
N PHE A 394 -10.39 -1.05 -1.35
CA PHE A 394 -9.14 -0.45 -0.88
C PHE A 394 -7.94 -1.14 -1.56
N ASP A 395 -7.77 -0.90 -2.85
CA ASP A 395 -6.82 -1.55 -3.75
C ASP A 395 -5.97 -0.51 -4.50
N ARG A 396 -5.16 -0.95 -5.45
CA ARG A 396 -4.28 -0.09 -6.26
C ARG A 396 -5.02 0.95 -7.11
N HIS A 397 -6.35 0.81 -7.28
CA HIS A 397 -7.15 1.81 -7.97
C HIS A 397 -7.45 3.02 -7.08
N LEU A 398 -7.73 2.79 -5.78
CA LEU A 398 -7.97 3.88 -4.83
C LEU A 398 -6.69 4.68 -4.56
N TYR A 399 -5.59 3.99 -4.22
CA TYR A 399 -4.33 4.57 -3.80
C TYR A 399 -3.48 5.06 -4.98
N GLU A 400 -2.84 4.14 -5.66
CA GLU A 400 -1.83 4.47 -6.68
C GLU A 400 -2.45 5.11 -7.92
N LYS A 401 -3.54 4.54 -8.49
CA LYS A 401 -4.21 5.18 -9.63
C LYS A 401 -4.85 6.50 -9.21
N GLY A 402 -5.46 6.59 -8.01
CA GLY A 402 -6.00 7.83 -7.46
C GLY A 402 -4.96 8.94 -7.39
N SER A 403 -3.76 8.64 -6.85
CA SER A 403 -2.64 9.60 -6.80
C SER A 403 -2.14 10.00 -8.19
N LEU A 404 -2.08 9.05 -9.14
CA LEU A 404 -1.68 9.33 -10.53
C LEU A 404 -2.72 10.17 -11.27
N VAL A 405 -4.01 10.07 -10.94
CA VAL A 405 -5.04 10.97 -11.47
C VAL A 405 -4.80 12.40 -11.00
N LEU A 406 -4.48 12.61 -9.72
CA LEU A 406 -4.12 13.94 -9.20
C LEU A 406 -2.83 14.47 -9.84
N HIS A 407 -1.84 13.61 -10.05
CA HIS A 407 -0.62 13.92 -10.79
C HIS A 407 -0.94 14.39 -12.22
N MET A 408 -1.77 13.65 -12.97
CA MET A 408 -2.21 14.04 -14.32
C MET A 408 -3.00 15.34 -14.31
N LEU A 409 -3.87 15.55 -13.34
CA LEU A 409 -4.65 16.77 -13.15
C LEU A 409 -3.73 17.99 -12.94
N ARG A 410 -2.66 17.86 -12.12
CA ARG A 410 -1.62 18.88 -11.96
C ARG A 410 -0.91 19.19 -13.29
N GLY A 411 -0.60 18.14 -14.08
CA GLY A 411 -0.01 18.28 -15.41
C GLY A 411 -0.94 18.99 -16.41
N GLU A 412 -2.25 18.79 -16.29
CA GLU A 412 -3.27 19.45 -17.13
C GLU A 412 -3.47 20.92 -16.76
N LEU A 413 -3.53 21.24 -15.46
CA LEU A 413 -3.83 22.58 -14.95
C LEU A 413 -2.57 23.46 -14.83
N GLY A 414 -1.41 22.85 -14.59
CA GLY A 414 -0.23 23.53 -14.11
C GLY A 414 -0.28 23.78 -12.60
N ASP A 415 0.89 23.92 -11.98
CA ASP A 415 1.05 24.02 -10.52
C ASP A 415 0.16 25.09 -9.88
N GLU A 416 0.20 26.30 -10.40
CA GLU A 416 -0.51 27.44 -9.79
C GLU A 416 -2.02 27.22 -9.76
N ALA A 417 -2.63 26.81 -10.88
CA ALA A 417 -4.07 26.60 -10.95
C ALA A 417 -4.50 25.34 -10.17
N PHE A 418 -3.68 24.28 -10.20
CA PHE A 418 -3.94 23.08 -9.44
C PHE A 418 -4.02 23.35 -7.93
N PHE A 419 -3.00 24.00 -7.36
CA PHE A 419 -2.99 24.28 -5.92
C PHE A 419 -4.05 25.31 -5.50
N ARG A 420 -4.37 26.32 -6.33
CA ARG A 420 -5.50 27.21 -6.03
C ARG A 420 -6.85 26.45 -6.02
N ALA A 421 -7.07 25.56 -6.97
CA ALA A 421 -8.28 24.74 -7.01
C ALA A 421 -8.36 23.80 -5.80
N LEU A 422 -7.24 23.20 -5.42
CA LEU A 422 -7.14 22.37 -4.22
C LEU A 422 -7.47 23.16 -2.94
N GLN A 423 -6.87 24.35 -2.78
CA GLN A 423 -7.15 25.24 -1.64
C GLN A 423 -8.62 25.65 -1.59
N ARG A 424 -9.23 25.87 -2.74
CA ARG A 424 -10.66 26.17 -2.83
C ARG A 424 -11.50 24.97 -2.38
N TYR A 425 -11.20 23.79 -2.88
CA TYR A 425 -11.88 22.55 -2.52
C TYR A 425 -11.83 22.29 -1.00
N VAL A 426 -10.65 22.41 -0.40
CA VAL A 426 -10.48 22.24 1.06
C VAL A 426 -11.28 23.29 1.84
N ARG A 427 -11.25 24.57 1.42
CA ARG A 427 -11.95 25.64 2.13
C ARG A 427 -13.45 25.55 2.05
N GLU A 428 -14.00 25.17 0.87
CA GLU A 428 -15.45 25.13 0.65
C GLU A 428 -16.13 23.90 1.25
N HIS A 429 -15.35 22.80 1.43
CA HIS A 429 -15.88 21.53 1.93
C HIS A 429 -15.32 21.12 3.29
N ALA A 430 -14.66 22.03 4.02
CA ALA A 430 -14.18 21.76 5.38
C ALA A 430 -15.33 21.24 6.26
N GLU A 431 -15.06 20.16 7.02
CA GLU A 431 -16.00 19.48 7.93
C GLU A 431 -17.20 18.78 7.24
N GLN A 432 -17.19 18.69 5.90
CA GLN A 432 -18.28 18.10 5.12
C GLN A 432 -17.94 16.70 4.60
N ASN A 433 -18.97 16.01 4.15
CA ASN A 433 -18.86 14.81 3.32
C ASN A 433 -18.79 15.20 1.85
N VAL A 434 -17.87 14.59 1.12
CA VAL A 434 -17.58 14.95 -0.29
C VAL A 434 -17.72 13.76 -1.23
N ILE A 435 -18.03 14.09 -2.48
CA ILE A 435 -18.01 13.16 -3.62
C ILE A 435 -17.08 13.71 -4.72
N THR A 436 -16.75 12.91 -5.69
CA THR A 436 -15.89 13.32 -6.82
C THR A 436 -16.38 14.60 -7.52
N GLN A 437 -17.70 14.82 -7.60
CA GLN A 437 -18.27 16.02 -8.24
C GLN A 437 -17.89 17.32 -7.52
N ASP A 438 -17.76 17.30 -6.19
CA ASP A 438 -17.38 18.49 -5.41
C ASP A 438 -15.96 18.97 -5.77
N LEU A 439 -15.04 18.04 -6.05
CA LEU A 439 -13.72 18.37 -6.56
C LEU A 439 -13.78 18.94 -8.00
N VAL A 440 -14.61 18.35 -8.87
CA VAL A 440 -14.81 18.84 -10.25
C VAL A 440 -15.36 20.26 -10.22
N ASP A 441 -16.34 20.53 -9.38
CA ASP A 441 -16.99 21.83 -9.25
C ASP A 441 -16.04 22.90 -8.70
N ALA A 442 -15.22 22.54 -7.70
CA ALA A 442 -14.20 23.43 -7.16
C ALA A 442 -13.14 23.82 -8.21
N ILE A 443 -12.72 22.85 -9.05
CA ILE A 443 -11.80 23.11 -10.17
C ILE A 443 -12.45 24.04 -11.19
N ALA A 444 -13.68 23.76 -11.59
CA ALA A 444 -14.39 24.58 -12.56
C ALA A 444 -14.61 26.02 -12.05
N ALA A 445 -14.98 26.16 -10.78
CA ALA A 445 -15.19 27.45 -10.13
C ALA A 445 -13.90 28.27 -9.98
N GLU A 446 -12.74 27.63 -9.74
CA GLU A 446 -11.47 28.33 -9.60
C GLU A 446 -10.81 28.66 -10.94
N THR A 447 -10.93 27.75 -11.92
CA THR A 447 -10.13 27.83 -13.17
C THR A 447 -10.95 28.24 -14.39
N GLY A 448 -12.30 28.19 -14.30
CA GLY A 448 -13.21 28.36 -15.43
C GLY A 448 -13.16 27.19 -16.44
N ARG A 449 -12.48 26.08 -16.13
CA ARG A 449 -12.30 24.93 -17.01
C ARG A 449 -13.26 23.80 -16.63
N SER A 450 -14.03 23.33 -17.58
CA SER A 450 -14.79 22.08 -17.44
C SER A 450 -13.87 20.89 -17.70
N LEU A 451 -13.68 20.06 -16.69
CA LEU A 451 -12.86 18.86 -16.75
C LEU A 451 -13.69 17.57 -16.53
N GLU A 452 -15.01 17.60 -16.70
CA GLU A 452 -15.88 16.42 -16.60
C GLU A 452 -15.38 15.28 -17.51
N TRP A 453 -14.91 15.61 -18.73
CA TRP A 453 -14.33 14.62 -19.65
C TRP A 453 -13.10 13.91 -19.07
N PHE A 454 -12.30 14.62 -18.25
CA PHE A 454 -11.13 14.06 -17.60
C PHE A 454 -11.53 13.05 -16.53
N PHE A 455 -12.46 13.44 -15.64
CA PHE A 455 -12.95 12.56 -14.57
C PHE A 455 -13.76 11.39 -15.13
N ASP A 456 -14.58 11.58 -16.20
CA ASP A 456 -15.31 10.49 -16.86
C ASP A 456 -14.33 9.35 -17.24
N GLN A 457 -13.26 9.66 -17.93
CA GLN A 457 -12.38 8.61 -18.45
C GLN A 457 -11.38 8.05 -17.41
N TRP A 458 -10.89 8.87 -16.47
CA TRP A 458 -9.84 8.43 -15.53
C TRP A 458 -10.39 7.89 -14.22
N VAL A 459 -11.56 8.35 -13.78
CA VAL A 459 -12.17 8.01 -12.49
C VAL A 459 -13.36 7.07 -12.65
N TYR A 460 -14.25 7.36 -13.58
CA TYR A 460 -15.50 6.61 -13.77
C TYR A 460 -15.43 5.49 -14.80
N ARG A 461 -14.32 5.35 -15.53
CA ARG A 461 -14.07 4.23 -16.44
C ARG A 461 -12.83 3.43 -16.05
N PRO A 462 -12.79 2.12 -16.40
CA PRO A 462 -11.64 1.28 -16.10
C PRO A 462 -10.44 1.57 -17.00
N GLY A 463 -9.29 1.02 -16.63
CA GLY A 463 -8.10 0.91 -17.46
C GLY A 463 -7.25 2.18 -17.57
N HIS A 464 -6.41 2.17 -18.59
CA HIS A 464 -5.42 3.21 -18.96
C HIS A 464 -5.01 3.01 -20.42
N PRO A 465 -4.45 4.04 -21.10
CA PRO A 465 -4.00 3.89 -22.48
C PRO A 465 -2.75 2.99 -22.59
N LYS A 466 -2.78 2.07 -23.54
CA LYS A 466 -1.62 1.31 -24.01
C LYS A 466 -1.19 1.92 -25.34
N LEU A 467 -0.03 2.56 -25.32
CA LEU A 467 0.42 3.36 -26.43
C LEU A 467 1.52 2.64 -27.21
N LYS A 468 1.32 2.54 -28.53
CA LYS A 468 2.40 2.22 -29.46
C LYS A 468 2.81 3.49 -30.17
N VAL A 469 4.08 3.91 -29.96
CA VAL A 469 4.63 5.15 -30.51
C VAL A 469 5.74 4.81 -31.47
N SER A 470 5.82 5.58 -32.56
CA SER A 470 6.94 5.53 -33.52
C SER A 470 7.22 6.94 -34.07
N TRP A 471 8.44 7.18 -34.51
CA TRP A 471 8.78 8.44 -35.15
C TRP A 471 9.68 8.23 -36.38
N SER A 472 9.65 9.21 -37.27
CA SER A 472 10.48 9.23 -38.47
C SER A 472 10.93 10.65 -38.81
N TRP A 473 11.98 10.77 -39.57
CA TRP A 473 12.53 12.05 -40.05
C TRP A 473 12.56 12.09 -41.58
N ASP A 474 12.04 13.18 -42.12
CA ASP A 474 12.12 13.50 -43.58
C ASP A 474 13.20 14.57 -43.76
N ASP A 475 14.36 14.16 -44.30
CA ASP A 475 15.52 15.05 -44.55
C ASP A 475 15.22 16.13 -45.59
N GLU A 476 14.39 15.84 -46.64
CA GLU A 476 14.07 16.75 -47.70
C GLU A 476 13.18 17.90 -47.23
N ARG A 477 12.22 17.58 -46.36
CA ARG A 477 11.23 18.54 -45.88
C ARG A 477 11.57 19.15 -44.53
N GLY A 478 12.56 18.61 -43.83
CA GLY A 478 12.85 19.02 -42.43
C GLY A 478 11.72 18.74 -41.45
N LEU A 479 11.07 17.58 -41.60
CA LEU A 479 9.89 17.24 -40.83
C LEU A 479 10.13 15.98 -39.95
N ALA A 480 9.79 16.08 -38.67
CA ALA A 480 9.65 14.91 -37.83
C ALA A 480 8.16 14.51 -37.78
N ALA A 481 7.86 13.23 -38.00
CA ALA A 481 6.52 12.69 -37.85
C ALA A 481 6.49 11.70 -36.67
N VAL A 482 5.53 11.87 -35.77
CA VAL A 482 5.31 10.98 -34.63
C VAL A 482 3.93 10.37 -34.76
N SER A 483 3.87 9.04 -34.82
CA SER A 483 2.60 8.29 -34.83
C SER A 483 2.33 7.72 -33.46
N VAL A 484 1.10 7.88 -32.98
CA VAL A 484 0.61 7.40 -31.68
C VAL A 484 -0.62 6.53 -31.94
N LYS A 485 -0.59 5.30 -31.43
CA LYS A 485 -1.70 4.36 -31.52
C LYS A 485 -2.06 3.85 -30.13
N GLN A 486 -3.34 3.92 -29.78
CA GLN A 486 -3.90 3.32 -28.58
C GLN A 486 -4.30 1.87 -28.88
N THR A 487 -3.77 0.90 -28.11
CA THR A 487 -3.90 -0.53 -28.38
C THR A 487 -4.60 -1.32 -27.27
N GLN A 488 -5.12 -0.65 -26.24
CA GLN A 488 -5.88 -1.28 -25.18
C GLN A 488 -7.18 -1.90 -25.71
N GLU A 489 -7.61 -2.97 -25.06
CA GLU A 489 -8.94 -3.53 -25.26
C GLU A 489 -10.01 -2.57 -24.73
N THR A 490 -11.17 -2.50 -25.38
CA THR A 490 -12.27 -1.62 -25.02
C THR A 490 -13.55 -2.37 -24.65
N ALA A 491 -13.54 -3.69 -24.78
CA ALA A 491 -14.71 -4.54 -24.51
C ALA A 491 -15.14 -4.54 -23.02
N ASP A 492 -14.22 -4.22 -22.12
CA ASP A 492 -14.45 -4.09 -20.67
C ASP A 492 -14.93 -2.70 -20.25
N GLY A 493 -15.18 -1.79 -21.21
CA GLY A 493 -15.56 -0.40 -20.96
C GLY A 493 -14.37 0.56 -20.86
N THR A 494 -13.13 0.09 -21.04
CA THR A 494 -11.94 0.95 -21.14
C THR A 494 -12.06 1.86 -22.38
N PRO A 495 -11.96 3.20 -22.23
CA PRO A 495 -12.17 4.11 -23.35
C PRO A 495 -10.95 4.23 -24.28
N ILE A 496 -11.14 4.85 -25.43
CA ILE A 496 -10.06 5.55 -26.12
C ILE A 496 -9.84 6.86 -25.37
N PHE A 497 -8.65 7.01 -24.79
CA PHE A 497 -8.34 8.13 -23.90
C PHE A 497 -8.01 9.40 -24.70
N ARG A 498 -8.47 10.51 -24.16
CA ARG A 498 -8.09 11.87 -24.55
C ARG A 498 -7.10 12.42 -23.54
N PHE A 499 -5.95 12.92 -23.97
CA PHE A 499 -4.97 13.52 -23.09
C PHE A 499 -4.00 14.44 -23.83
N PRO A 500 -3.56 15.56 -23.21
CA PRO A 500 -2.45 16.34 -23.74
C PRO A 500 -1.14 15.61 -23.45
N VAL A 501 -0.18 15.75 -24.35
CA VAL A 501 1.15 15.18 -24.16
C VAL A 501 2.21 16.10 -24.76
N THR A 502 3.36 16.17 -24.11
CA THR A 502 4.54 16.82 -24.66
C THR A 502 5.36 15.84 -25.49
N ILE A 503 5.69 16.23 -26.71
CA ILE A 503 6.66 15.56 -27.55
C ILE A 503 7.83 16.51 -27.74
N ASP A 504 9.03 16.08 -27.47
CA ASP A 504 10.20 16.91 -27.68
C ASP A 504 11.30 16.22 -28.50
N PHE A 505 12.11 17.04 -29.10
CA PHE A 505 13.22 16.63 -29.99
C PHE A 505 14.52 17.28 -29.53
N ARG A 506 15.59 16.51 -29.52
CA ARG A 506 16.92 16.98 -29.12
C ARG A 506 17.95 16.73 -30.21
N LYS A 507 18.93 17.66 -30.31
CA LYS A 507 20.15 17.47 -31.04
C LYS A 507 21.34 17.64 -30.10
N GLY A 508 22.12 16.58 -29.92
CA GLY A 508 23.19 16.52 -28.94
C GLY A 508 22.70 16.81 -27.52
N ARG A 509 23.44 17.66 -26.80
CA ARG A 509 23.10 18.15 -25.46
C ARG A 509 22.36 19.49 -25.47
N GLY A 510 21.87 19.93 -26.62
CA GLY A 510 21.11 21.17 -26.76
C GLY A 510 19.77 21.13 -25.98
N LYS A 511 19.18 22.33 -25.81
CA LYS A 511 17.82 22.42 -25.26
C LYS A 511 16.84 21.70 -26.17
N PRO A 512 15.88 20.95 -25.62
CA PRO A 512 14.85 20.30 -26.42
C PRO A 512 13.93 21.35 -27.07
N GLN A 513 13.51 21.07 -28.29
CA GLN A 513 12.38 21.75 -28.92
C GLN A 513 11.12 20.94 -28.61
N ALA A 514 10.24 21.48 -27.77
CA ALA A 514 9.07 20.80 -27.22
C ALA A 514 7.78 21.32 -27.86
N PHE A 515 6.85 20.41 -28.09
CA PHE A 515 5.52 20.68 -28.61
C PHE A 515 4.48 20.00 -27.72
N ARG A 516 3.43 20.71 -27.35
CA ARG A 516 2.29 20.15 -26.65
C ARG A 516 1.20 19.82 -27.69
N VAL A 517 0.81 18.56 -27.75
CA VAL A 517 -0.26 18.06 -28.62
C VAL A 517 -1.34 17.37 -27.78
N GLU A 518 -2.50 17.15 -28.39
CA GLU A 518 -3.58 16.42 -27.74
C GLU A 518 -3.87 15.16 -28.53
N VAL A 519 -3.76 14.00 -27.87
CA VAL A 519 -4.18 12.71 -28.41
C VAL A 519 -5.67 12.55 -28.10
N THR A 520 -6.50 12.31 -29.16
CA THR A 520 -7.97 12.24 -29.04
C THR A 520 -8.57 11.02 -29.71
N ARG A 521 -7.76 10.29 -30.52
CA ARG A 521 -8.22 9.17 -31.34
C ARG A 521 -7.43 7.91 -31.07
N ALA A 522 -7.95 6.80 -31.55
CA ALA A 522 -7.27 5.51 -31.49
C ALA A 522 -5.94 5.50 -32.26
N GLU A 523 -5.83 6.30 -33.32
CA GLU A 523 -4.61 6.44 -34.12
C GLU A 523 -4.49 7.87 -34.64
N GLU A 524 -3.35 8.51 -34.39
CA GLU A 524 -3.07 9.90 -34.77
C GLU A 524 -1.60 10.04 -35.21
N GLN A 525 -1.34 10.97 -36.10
CA GLN A 525 0.01 11.36 -36.54
C GLN A 525 0.19 12.87 -36.35
N PHE A 526 1.28 13.24 -35.70
CA PHE A 526 1.70 14.62 -35.49
C PHE A 526 2.96 14.90 -36.32
N VAL A 527 3.01 16.05 -36.99
CA VAL A 527 4.14 16.45 -37.84
C VAL A 527 4.72 17.77 -37.33
N PHE A 528 6.04 17.80 -37.17
CA PHE A 528 6.77 18.91 -36.57
C PHE A 528 7.86 19.40 -37.48
N PRO A 529 7.86 20.66 -37.89
CA PRO A 529 8.98 21.27 -38.63
C PRO A 529 10.15 21.53 -37.68
N LEU A 530 11.34 21.05 -38.03
CA LEU A 530 12.55 21.23 -37.23
C LEU A 530 13.69 21.72 -38.14
N PRO A 531 14.53 22.66 -37.69
CA PRO A 531 15.64 23.18 -38.46
C PRO A 531 16.85 22.24 -38.51
N TRP A 532 16.75 21.08 -37.89
CA TRP A 532 17.83 20.07 -37.80
C TRP A 532 17.24 18.67 -37.60
N LYS A 533 17.98 17.66 -38.05
CA LYS A 533 17.63 16.25 -37.75
C LYS A 533 17.82 15.97 -36.29
N PRO A 534 16.79 15.44 -35.59
CA PRO A 534 16.90 15.05 -34.18
C PRO A 534 17.78 13.81 -33.97
N ASP A 535 18.54 13.79 -32.90
CA ASP A 535 19.25 12.61 -32.41
C ASP A 535 18.39 11.80 -31.41
N LEU A 536 17.39 12.47 -30.80
CA LEU A 536 16.50 11.89 -29.80
C LEU A 536 15.10 12.52 -29.92
N CYS A 537 14.08 11.68 -29.97
CA CYS A 537 12.69 12.05 -29.76
C CYS A 537 12.20 11.51 -28.41
N ARG A 538 11.48 12.33 -27.63
CA ARG A 538 10.87 11.90 -26.38
C ARG A 538 9.37 12.15 -26.39
N PHE A 539 8.61 11.19 -25.90
CA PHE A 539 7.16 11.28 -25.71
C PHE A 539 6.87 11.30 -24.21
N ASP A 540 6.15 12.29 -23.74
CA ASP A 540 5.87 12.53 -22.34
C ASP A 540 7.12 12.48 -21.44
N PRO A 541 8.11 13.37 -21.66
CA PRO A 541 9.42 13.30 -21.00
C PRO A 541 9.35 13.47 -19.49
N TYR A 542 8.26 14.03 -18.97
CA TYR A 542 8.05 14.29 -17.54
C TYR A 542 7.03 13.35 -16.89
N GLY A 543 6.46 12.42 -17.66
CA GLY A 543 5.59 11.36 -17.15
C GLY A 543 4.22 11.82 -16.68
N TRP A 544 3.67 12.89 -17.28
CA TRP A 544 2.38 13.44 -16.87
C TRP A 544 1.17 12.54 -17.21
N VAL A 545 1.34 11.51 -18.03
CA VAL A 545 0.24 10.63 -18.43
C VAL A 545 0.49 9.21 -17.93
N LEU A 546 -0.46 8.66 -17.18
CA LEU A 546 -0.49 7.24 -16.83
C LEU A 546 -0.66 6.42 -18.11
N LYS A 547 0.28 5.53 -18.44
CA LYS A 547 0.28 4.74 -19.67
C LYS A 547 1.17 3.52 -19.61
N GLU A 548 0.89 2.53 -20.41
CA GLU A 548 1.89 1.60 -20.93
C GLU A 548 2.45 2.16 -22.24
N LEU A 549 3.76 2.07 -22.46
CA LEU A 549 4.44 2.61 -23.63
C LEU A 549 5.26 1.54 -24.36
N GLU A 550 4.87 1.23 -25.57
CA GLU A 550 5.65 0.45 -26.52
C GLU A 550 6.29 1.40 -27.54
N TRP A 551 7.62 1.44 -27.58
CA TRP A 551 8.36 2.29 -28.50
C TRP A 551 9.66 1.64 -28.89
N ASP A 552 9.75 1.16 -30.13
CA ASP A 552 10.97 0.57 -30.68
C ASP A 552 11.97 1.66 -31.11
N LYS A 553 12.98 1.86 -30.28
CA LYS A 553 14.11 2.77 -30.56
C LYS A 553 15.37 1.98 -30.88
N SER A 554 16.25 2.61 -31.68
CA SER A 554 17.57 2.06 -31.93
C SER A 554 18.42 2.04 -30.67
N VAL A 555 19.39 1.10 -30.60
CA VAL A 555 20.36 1.03 -29.48
C VAL A 555 21.13 2.35 -29.34
N GLY A 556 21.48 3.00 -30.45
CA GLY A 556 22.15 4.31 -30.41
C GLY A 556 21.31 5.38 -29.74
N GLU A 557 20.02 5.48 -30.08
CA GLU A 557 19.09 6.44 -29.48
C GLU A 557 18.86 6.13 -27.98
N LEU A 558 18.68 4.86 -27.62
CA LEU A 558 18.53 4.44 -26.22
C LEU A 558 19.77 4.73 -25.37
N ARG A 559 20.99 4.51 -25.90
CA ARG A 559 22.25 4.87 -25.22
C ARG A 559 22.36 6.38 -25.02
N LEU A 560 21.97 7.16 -26.01
CA LEU A 560 21.93 8.62 -25.89
C LEU A 560 20.93 9.06 -24.83
N GLN A 561 19.74 8.49 -24.85
CA GLN A 561 18.69 8.78 -23.85
C GLN A 561 19.12 8.39 -22.43
N LEU A 562 19.68 7.19 -22.23
CA LEU A 562 20.20 6.75 -20.92
C LEU A 562 21.26 7.70 -20.38
N ARG A 563 22.14 8.21 -21.22
CA ARG A 563 23.25 9.06 -20.79
C ARG A 563 22.87 10.53 -20.60
N ASP A 564 22.03 11.10 -21.47
CA ASP A 564 21.87 12.55 -21.62
C ASP A 564 20.42 13.04 -21.32
N ASP A 565 19.45 12.14 -21.05
CA ASP A 565 18.11 12.58 -20.65
C ASP A 565 18.16 13.28 -19.28
N ASP A 566 17.51 14.43 -19.18
CA ASP A 566 17.43 15.20 -17.92
C ASP A 566 16.44 14.59 -16.93
N SER A 567 15.50 13.77 -17.40
CA SER A 567 14.50 13.07 -16.57
C SER A 567 14.95 11.66 -16.20
N ILE A 568 14.79 11.31 -14.93
CA ILE A 568 15.01 9.91 -14.47
C ILE A 568 14.05 8.94 -15.15
N LEU A 569 12.83 9.38 -15.51
CA LEU A 569 11.83 8.58 -16.21
C LEU A 569 12.38 8.08 -17.55
N GLY A 570 12.92 9.00 -18.34
CA GLY A 570 13.50 8.65 -19.64
C GLY A 570 14.76 7.78 -19.53
N ARG A 571 15.64 8.08 -18.54
CA ARG A 571 16.86 7.27 -18.33
C ARG A 571 16.53 5.85 -17.82
N ALA A 572 15.61 5.72 -16.86
CA ALA A 572 15.20 4.41 -16.34
C ALA A 572 14.47 3.58 -17.42
N TRP A 573 13.61 4.21 -18.23
CA TRP A 573 12.95 3.56 -19.35
C TRP A 573 13.97 3.10 -20.42
N ALA A 574 14.93 3.96 -20.78
CA ALA A 574 15.98 3.61 -21.75
C ALA A 574 16.86 2.45 -21.25
N ALA A 575 17.18 2.40 -19.96
CA ALA A 575 17.89 1.27 -19.36
C ALA A 575 17.12 -0.05 -19.49
N ALA A 576 15.82 -0.03 -19.20
CA ALA A 576 14.95 -1.21 -19.36
C ALA A 576 14.84 -1.66 -20.82
N GLU A 577 14.66 -0.73 -21.75
CA GLU A 577 14.59 -1.05 -23.19
C GLU A 577 15.92 -1.59 -23.74
N LEU A 578 17.07 -1.07 -23.27
CA LEU A 578 18.40 -1.62 -23.61
C LEU A 578 18.56 -3.06 -23.16
N GLY A 579 17.95 -3.45 -22.03
CA GLY A 579 17.88 -4.84 -21.56
C GLY A 579 17.27 -5.81 -22.58
N LYS A 580 16.34 -5.31 -23.40
CA LYS A 580 15.72 -6.10 -24.48
C LYS A 580 16.55 -6.19 -25.76
N LYS A 581 17.59 -5.34 -25.91
CA LYS A 581 18.41 -5.24 -27.16
C LYS A 581 19.64 -6.14 -27.17
N GLY A 582 20.02 -6.75 -26.05
CA GLY A 582 21.11 -7.70 -25.96
C GLY A 582 22.46 -7.10 -25.51
N ALA A 583 23.49 -7.93 -25.58
CA ALA A 583 24.76 -7.70 -24.92
C ALA A 583 25.56 -6.47 -25.43
N GLU A 584 25.27 -5.96 -26.60
CA GLU A 584 25.90 -4.73 -27.12
C GLU A 584 25.64 -3.51 -26.22
N ALA A 585 24.59 -3.56 -25.37
CA ALA A 585 24.28 -2.52 -24.41
C ALA A 585 25.09 -2.62 -23.08
N THR A 586 25.85 -3.69 -22.85
CA THR A 586 26.54 -3.99 -21.57
C THR A 586 27.34 -2.83 -21.04
N ALA A 587 28.21 -2.24 -21.86
CA ALA A 587 29.08 -1.14 -21.40
C ALA A 587 28.30 0.12 -21.03
N ALA A 588 27.21 0.43 -21.75
CA ALA A 588 26.36 1.59 -21.43
C ALA A 588 25.59 1.39 -20.13
N LEU A 589 25.06 0.19 -19.92
CA LEU A 589 24.35 -0.17 -18.68
C LEU A 589 25.30 -0.22 -17.48
N GLU A 590 26.52 -0.79 -17.61
CA GLU A 590 27.54 -0.75 -16.55
C GLU A 590 27.90 0.68 -16.16
N ALA A 591 28.12 1.55 -17.16
CA ALA A 591 28.39 2.96 -16.92
C ALA A 591 27.24 3.65 -16.18
N ALA A 592 25.99 3.30 -16.49
CA ALA A 592 24.80 3.83 -15.83
C ALA A 592 24.69 3.34 -14.36
N VAL A 593 24.96 2.05 -14.08
CA VAL A 593 24.99 1.53 -12.70
C VAL A 593 26.01 2.28 -11.84
N MET A 594 27.20 2.52 -12.40
CA MET A 594 28.30 3.12 -11.63
C MET A 594 28.22 4.63 -11.55
N GLY A 595 27.60 5.30 -12.52
CA GLY A 595 27.76 6.74 -12.71
C GLY A 595 26.45 7.54 -12.76
N ASP A 596 25.27 6.93 -12.85
CA ASP A 596 24.03 7.73 -12.82
C ASP A 596 23.84 8.39 -11.45
N ARG A 597 23.34 9.61 -11.47
CA ARG A 597 23.09 10.40 -10.25
C ARG A 597 21.91 9.89 -9.42
N TRP A 598 21.05 9.07 -10.00
CA TRP A 598 19.84 8.56 -9.37
C TRP A 598 19.86 7.04 -9.21
N TRP A 599 19.65 6.59 -7.99
CA TRP A 599 19.69 5.16 -7.66
C TRP A 599 18.67 4.30 -8.42
N GLY A 600 17.48 4.84 -8.73
CA GLY A 600 16.44 4.14 -9.51
C GLY A 600 16.90 3.80 -10.93
N VAL A 601 17.66 4.72 -11.58
CA VAL A 601 18.29 4.47 -12.90
C VAL A 601 19.43 3.45 -12.77
N GLN A 602 20.26 3.57 -11.72
CA GLN A 602 21.30 2.57 -11.43
C GLN A 602 20.69 1.17 -11.27
N ALA A 603 19.59 1.08 -10.52
CA ALA A 603 18.87 -0.18 -10.29
C ALA A 603 18.23 -0.73 -11.57
N ALA A 604 17.64 0.11 -12.41
CA ALA A 604 17.09 -0.29 -13.69
C ALA A 604 18.18 -0.85 -14.64
N ALA A 605 19.33 -0.19 -14.71
CA ALA A 605 20.46 -0.63 -15.49
C ALA A 605 21.04 -1.96 -14.98
N ALA A 606 21.12 -2.15 -13.64
CA ALA A 606 21.57 -3.42 -13.06
C ALA A 606 20.62 -4.57 -13.41
N ARG A 607 19.32 -4.37 -13.30
CA ARG A 607 18.32 -5.36 -13.73
C ARG A 607 18.46 -5.73 -15.20
N ALA A 608 18.62 -4.72 -16.06
CA ALA A 608 18.82 -4.94 -17.49
C ALA A 608 20.07 -5.76 -17.80
N LEU A 609 21.18 -5.53 -17.09
CA LEU A 609 22.39 -6.36 -17.20
C LEU A 609 22.15 -7.82 -16.82
N GLY A 610 21.35 -8.07 -15.76
CA GLY A 610 21.00 -9.43 -15.33
C GLY A 610 20.23 -10.24 -16.39
N GLU A 611 19.44 -9.58 -17.23
CA GLU A 611 18.70 -10.25 -18.33
C GLU A 611 19.60 -10.85 -19.40
N PHE A 612 20.81 -10.34 -19.59
CA PHE A 612 21.71 -10.83 -20.65
C PHE A 612 22.29 -12.21 -20.34
N ARG A 613 22.59 -12.51 -19.08
CA ARG A 613 23.16 -13.78 -18.62
C ARG A 613 24.44 -14.19 -19.33
N THR A 614 25.19 -13.23 -19.90
CA THR A 614 26.47 -13.45 -20.53
C THR A 614 27.62 -13.27 -19.54
N THR A 615 28.78 -13.85 -19.81
CA THR A 615 30.00 -13.65 -19.00
C THR A 615 30.38 -12.18 -18.91
N ALA A 616 30.24 -11.41 -19.99
CA ALA A 616 30.52 -9.98 -19.99
C ALA A 616 29.60 -9.21 -19.03
N ALA A 617 28.28 -9.51 -19.02
CA ALA A 617 27.33 -8.90 -18.10
C ALA A 617 27.58 -9.31 -16.64
N ARG A 618 27.92 -10.60 -16.38
CA ARG A 618 28.34 -11.08 -15.06
C ARG A 618 29.53 -10.28 -14.53
N ASP A 619 30.57 -10.16 -15.32
CA ASP A 619 31.81 -9.46 -14.94
C ASP A 619 31.56 -7.97 -14.70
N ALA A 620 30.70 -7.35 -15.53
CA ALA A 620 30.23 -5.99 -15.30
C ALA A 620 29.47 -5.86 -13.97
N LEU A 621 28.53 -6.73 -13.67
CA LEU A 621 27.78 -6.73 -12.40
C LEU A 621 28.68 -6.97 -11.18
N LEU A 622 29.66 -7.87 -11.29
CA LEU A 622 30.65 -8.08 -10.21
C LEU A 622 31.44 -6.78 -9.93
N ARG A 623 31.84 -6.01 -10.94
CA ARG A 623 32.43 -4.68 -10.76
C ARG A 623 31.45 -3.69 -10.14
N CYS A 624 30.18 -3.76 -10.54
CA CYS A 624 29.10 -2.89 -10.05
C CYS A 624 28.74 -3.10 -8.56
N LEU A 625 29.18 -4.17 -7.91
CA LEU A 625 29.04 -4.34 -6.45
C LEU A 625 29.71 -3.19 -5.65
N ALA A 626 30.64 -2.46 -6.27
CA ALA A 626 31.27 -1.28 -5.66
C ALA A 626 30.36 -0.04 -5.59
N VAL A 627 29.14 -0.06 -6.17
CA VAL A 627 28.19 1.06 -6.10
C VAL A 627 27.86 1.40 -4.65
N ARG A 628 27.94 2.70 -4.31
CA ARG A 628 27.81 3.15 -2.90
C ARG A 628 26.37 3.13 -2.40
N GLN A 629 25.42 3.42 -3.29
CA GLN A 629 24.01 3.52 -2.95
C GLN A 629 23.41 2.14 -2.66
N PRO A 630 22.89 1.87 -1.44
CA PRO A 630 22.44 0.54 -1.07
C PRO A 630 21.30 -0.01 -1.94
N ARG A 631 20.31 0.83 -2.32
CA ARG A 631 19.21 0.43 -3.19
C ARG A 631 19.69 -0.05 -4.56
N ALA A 632 20.69 0.64 -5.13
CA ALA A 632 21.31 0.24 -6.38
C ALA A 632 22.12 -1.06 -6.21
N ARG A 633 22.91 -1.17 -5.12
CA ARG A 633 23.70 -2.38 -4.82
C ARG A 633 22.79 -3.60 -4.63
N ARG A 634 21.62 -3.43 -3.98
CA ARG A 634 20.61 -4.48 -3.87
C ARG A 634 20.18 -4.99 -5.25
N ALA A 635 19.93 -4.08 -6.20
CA ALA A 635 19.56 -4.46 -7.57
C ALA A 635 20.71 -5.19 -8.31
N VAL A 636 21.97 -4.81 -8.07
CA VAL A 636 23.14 -5.53 -8.59
C VAL A 636 23.22 -6.94 -8.01
N VAL A 637 23.02 -7.09 -6.70
CA VAL A 637 23.00 -8.39 -6.01
C VAL A 637 21.87 -9.27 -6.56
N ALA A 638 20.68 -8.71 -6.76
CA ALA A 638 19.54 -9.42 -7.37
C ALA A 638 19.84 -9.89 -8.78
N ALA A 639 20.45 -9.02 -9.61
CA ALA A 639 20.84 -9.33 -10.98
C ALA A 639 21.92 -10.44 -11.06
N LEU A 640 22.86 -10.46 -10.12
CA LEU A 640 23.88 -11.53 -10.01
C LEU A 640 23.22 -12.89 -9.72
N GLY A 641 22.10 -12.95 -8.99
CA GLY A 641 21.37 -14.18 -8.75
C GLY A 641 20.87 -14.90 -10.02
N GLU A 642 20.85 -14.23 -11.17
CA GLU A 642 20.44 -14.83 -12.45
C GLU A 642 21.53 -15.70 -13.10
N PHE A 643 22.77 -15.69 -12.56
CA PHE A 643 23.93 -16.45 -13.11
C PHE A 643 24.08 -17.80 -12.40
N ARG A 644 23.19 -18.72 -12.70
CA ARG A 644 23.12 -20.06 -12.08
C ARG A 644 24.44 -20.83 -12.24
N GLY A 645 24.89 -21.47 -11.15
CA GLY A 645 26.07 -22.32 -11.14
C GLY A 645 27.40 -21.59 -11.21
N ASP A 646 27.43 -20.25 -11.06
CA ASP A 646 28.64 -19.46 -11.15
C ASP A 646 29.30 -19.32 -9.76
N GLU A 647 30.49 -19.91 -9.61
CA GLU A 647 31.26 -19.93 -8.35
C GLU A 647 31.80 -18.53 -7.96
N ALA A 648 32.19 -17.71 -8.94
CA ALA A 648 32.70 -16.36 -8.66
C ALA A 648 31.56 -15.46 -8.13
N VAL A 649 30.34 -15.60 -8.69
CA VAL A 649 29.15 -14.94 -8.17
C VAL A 649 28.77 -15.45 -6.78
N PHE A 650 28.88 -16.75 -6.55
CA PHE A 650 28.62 -17.34 -5.23
C PHE A 650 29.52 -16.73 -4.14
N GLU A 651 30.83 -16.65 -4.38
CA GLU A 651 31.78 -16.04 -3.44
C GLU A 651 31.43 -14.57 -3.14
N ALA A 652 31.08 -13.81 -4.18
CA ALA A 652 30.70 -12.40 -4.05
C ALA A 652 29.42 -12.25 -3.23
N LEU A 653 28.36 -13.02 -3.55
CA LEU A 653 27.09 -12.99 -2.84
C LEU A 653 27.22 -13.45 -1.39
N GLN A 654 28.02 -14.51 -1.11
CA GLN A 654 28.26 -14.99 0.25
C GLN A 654 28.90 -13.90 1.12
N LYS A 655 29.81 -13.09 0.56
CA LYS A 655 30.43 -11.97 1.26
C LYS A 655 29.39 -10.92 1.64
N HIS A 656 28.48 -10.55 0.72
CA HIS A 656 27.43 -9.58 0.98
C HIS A 656 26.34 -10.11 1.91
N ALA A 657 25.98 -11.40 1.85
CA ALA A 657 25.06 -12.04 2.78
C ALA A 657 25.58 -12.02 4.23
N ARG A 658 26.89 -12.19 4.41
CA ARG A 658 27.52 -12.15 5.75
C ARG A 658 27.60 -10.74 6.32
N ARG A 659 27.89 -9.75 5.51
CA ARG A 659 28.09 -8.36 5.96
C ARG A 659 27.97 -7.37 4.80
N ASP A 660 26.93 -6.55 4.88
CA ASP A 660 26.80 -5.32 4.09
C ASP A 660 26.43 -4.14 5.01
N GLN A 661 26.50 -2.93 4.49
CA GLN A 661 26.07 -1.73 5.20
C GLN A 661 24.53 -1.61 5.26
N SER A 662 23.82 -2.42 4.48
CA SER A 662 22.37 -2.48 4.37
C SER A 662 21.85 -3.87 4.72
N TRP A 663 20.82 -3.93 5.58
CA TRP A 663 20.08 -5.17 5.87
C TRP A 663 19.44 -5.76 4.63
N PHE A 664 18.95 -4.90 3.73
CA PHE A 664 18.22 -5.29 2.53
C PHE A 664 19.15 -5.87 1.45
N VAL A 665 20.40 -5.40 1.37
CA VAL A 665 21.43 -6.02 0.52
C VAL A 665 21.80 -7.40 1.05
N GLU A 666 21.96 -7.56 2.37
CA GLU A 666 22.24 -8.87 2.99
C GLU A 666 21.09 -9.87 2.73
N ALA A 667 19.87 -9.44 2.87
CA ALA A 667 18.68 -10.25 2.58
C ALA A 667 18.61 -10.68 1.12
N GLU A 668 18.84 -9.73 0.21
CA GLU A 668 18.82 -10.02 -1.23
C GLU A 668 19.98 -10.96 -1.63
N ALA A 669 21.13 -10.84 -0.97
CA ALA A 669 22.24 -11.77 -1.18
C ALA A 669 21.88 -13.21 -0.75
N CYS A 670 21.15 -13.38 0.36
CA CYS A 670 20.64 -14.70 0.77
C CYS A 670 19.68 -15.29 -0.26
N ARG A 671 18.74 -14.46 -0.79
CA ARG A 671 17.83 -14.88 -1.85
C ARG A 671 18.58 -15.25 -3.13
N SER A 672 19.50 -14.41 -3.55
CA SER A 672 20.29 -14.60 -4.77
C SER A 672 21.23 -15.81 -4.69
N LEU A 673 21.78 -16.14 -3.52
CA LEU A 673 22.50 -17.39 -3.29
C LEU A 673 21.64 -18.61 -3.62
N GLY A 674 20.38 -18.62 -3.21
CA GLY A 674 19.44 -19.68 -3.56
C GLY A 674 19.21 -19.82 -5.05
N LYS A 675 19.08 -18.69 -5.76
CA LYS A 675 18.89 -18.68 -7.24
C LYS A 675 20.06 -19.29 -7.98
N LEU A 676 21.27 -19.26 -7.44
CA LEU A 676 22.45 -19.89 -8.05
C LEU A 676 22.35 -21.42 -8.12
N ARG A 677 21.53 -22.04 -7.26
CA ARG A 677 21.33 -23.51 -7.18
C ARG A 677 22.64 -24.31 -7.03
N LEU A 678 23.62 -23.74 -6.35
CA LEU A 678 24.84 -24.45 -5.96
C LEU A 678 24.63 -25.19 -4.63
N PRO A 679 25.07 -26.43 -4.46
CA PRO A 679 24.90 -27.18 -3.21
C PRO A 679 25.44 -26.44 -1.96
N ALA A 680 26.54 -25.71 -2.12
CA ALA A 680 27.15 -24.89 -1.07
C ALA A 680 26.28 -23.72 -0.60
N ALA A 681 25.26 -23.33 -1.40
CA ALA A 681 24.38 -22.22 -1.05
C ALA A 681 23.50 -22.52 0.18
N PHE A 682 23.14 -23.79 0.41
CA PHE A 682 22.39 -24.18 1.61
C PHE A 682 23.10 -23.75 2.89
N ASP A 683 24.35 -24.15 3.05
CA ASP A 683 25.11 -23.86 4.27
C ASP A 683 25.36 -22.36 4.42
N ALA A 684 25.60 -21.65 3.30
CA ALA A 684 25.77 -20.21 3.29
C ALA A 684 24.50 -19.46 3.75
N ILE A 685 23.31 -19.88 3.30
CA ILE A 685 22.00 -19.32 3.68
C ILE A 685 21.66 -19.69 5.13
N ALA A 686 21.82 -20.98 5.51
CA ALA A 686 21.52 -21.46 6.85
C ALA A 686 22.35 -20.74 7.94
N ALA A 687 23.59 -20.39 7.63
CA ALA A 687 24.45 -19.63 8.55
C ALA A 687 23.95 -18.19 8.84
N GLN A 688 23.05 -17.62 8.01
CA GLN A 688 22.47 -16.30 8.22
C GLN A 688 21.05 -16.36 8.82
N PHE A 689 20.45 -17.53 8.90
CA PHE A 689 19.02 -17.73 9.18
C PHE A 689 18.57 -17.17 10.54
N ASP A 690 19.39 -17.33 11.57
CA ASP A 690 19.06 -16.89 12.94
C ASP A 690 19.73 -15.56 13.33
N ARG A 691 20.38 -14.91 12.38
CA ARG A 691 21.05 -13.64 12.66
C ARG A 691 20.02 -12.51 12.88
N PRO A 692 20.10 -11.78 14.00
CA PRO A 692 19.23 -10.64 14.25
C PRO A 692 19.36 -9.59 13.15
N SER A 693 18.22 -9.08 12.69
CA SER A 693 18.16 -8.02 11.69
C SER A 693 16.87 -7.22 11.86
N PHE A 694 16.87 -6.01 11.35
CA PHE A 694 15.68 -5.18 11.30
C PHE A 694 14.49 -5.99 10.72
N ARG A 695 13.40 -6.09 11.48
CA ARG A 695 12.16 -6.81 11.05
C ARG A 695 12.41 -8.20 10.47
N GLN A 696 13.43 -8.90 10.93
CA GLN A 696 13.79 -10.21 10.40
C GLN A 696 14.06 -10.24 8.88
N VAL A 697 14.42 -9.12 8.28
CA VAL A 697 14.55 -8.98 6.81
C VAL A 697 15.59 -9.96 6.24
N VAL A 698 16.69 -10.24 6.97
CA VAL A 698 17.69 -11.22 6.55
C VAL A 698 17.13 -12.64 6.62
N ARG A 699 16.39 -12.99 7.69
CA ARG A 699 15.73 -14.30 7.81
C ARG A 699 14.71 -14.51 6.68
N VAL A 700 13.94 -13.48 6.31
CA VAL A 700 13.00 -13.55 5.18
C VAL A 700 13.76 -13.74 3.86
N GLY A 701 14.90 -13.06 3.67
CA GLY A 701 15.77 -13.31 2.52
C GLY A 701 16.31 -14.75 2.47
N CYS A 702 16.64 -15.34 3.63
CA CYS A 702 17.02 -16.76 3.73
C CYS A 702 15.84 -17.69 3.39
N ILE A 703 14.64 -17.41 3.89
CA ILE A 703 13.41 -18.17 3.58
C ILE A 703 13.19 -18.22 2.07
N ASP A 704 13.24 -17.08 1.38
CA ASP A 704 13.11 -17.02 -0.07
C ASP A 704 14.28 -17.73 -0.79
N GLY A 705 15.51 -17.59 -0.27
CA GLY A 705 16.69 -18.26 -0.80
C GLY A 705 16.59 -19.80 -0.72
N LEU A 706 16.01 -20.35 0.35
CA LEU A 706 15.78 -21.79 0.50
C LEU A 706 14.77 -22.31 -0.55
N VAL A 707 13.73 -21.54 -0.85
CA VAL A 707 12.76 -21.88 -1.91
C VAL A 707 13.45 -21.87 -3.28
N GLU A 708 14.22 -20.83 -3.58
CA GLU A 708 14.92 -20.71 -4.86
C GLU A 708 15.98 -21.79 -5.07
N LEU A 709 16.62 -22.23 -3.99
CA LEU A 709 17.61 -23.32 -4.00
C LEU A 709 17.00 -24.67 -4.37
N ARG A 710 15.72 -24.90 -4.01
CA ARG A 710 15.00 -26.17 -4.22
C ARG A 710 15.66 -27.36 -3.53
N ASP A 711 16.20 -27.14 -2.32
CA ASP A 711 16.86 -28.19 -1.52
C ASP A 711 15.92 -28.67 -0.42
N GLU A 712 15.73 -29.98 -0.31
CA GLU A 712 14.83 -30.62 0.65
C GLU A 712 15.16 -30.26 2.11
N ARG A 713 16.44 -30.01 2.42
CA ARG A 713 16.89 -29.58 3.75
C ARG A 713 16.22 -28.27 4.19
N GLY A 714 15.73 -27.47 3.24
CA GLY A 714 15.02 -26.21 3.50
C GLY A 714 13.76 -26.40 4.32
N PHE A 715 13.04 -27.53 4.19
CA PHE A 715 11.79 -27.75 4.92
C PHE A 715 11.96 -27.66 6.44
N GLU A 716 13.07 -28.13 6.99
CA GLU A 716 13.30 -28.08 8.44
C GLU A 716 13.39 -26.63 8.96
N LEU A 717 14.16 -25.78 8.25
CA LEU A 717 14.31 -24.38 8.61
C LEU A 717 12.99 -23.61 8.42
N LEU A 718 12.24 -23.88 7.35
CA LEU A 718 10.96 -23.26 7.08
C LEU A 718 9.90 -23.64 8.13
N ARG A 719 9.81 -24.92 8.50
CA ARG A 719 8.92 -25.40 9.58
C ARG A 719 9.25 -24.69 10.90
N ARG A 720 10.54 -24.59 11.23
CA ARG A 720 10.98 -23.91 12.44
C ARG A 720 10.52 -22.45 12.42
N ALA A 721 10.76 -21.72 11.32
CA ALA A 721 10.40 -20.29 11.21
C ALA A 721 8.88 -20.07 11.21
N ALA A 722 8.06 -21.05 10.81
CA ALA A 722 6.62 -20.96 10.81
C ALA A 722 5.98 -21.15 12.21
N ARG A 723 6.69 -21.76 13.18
CA ARG A 723 6.14 -22.11 14.50
C ARG A 723 5.65 -20.90 15.26
N TYR A 724 4.63 -21.10 16.08
CA TYR A 724 4.18 -20.11 17.04
C TYR A 724 5.29 -19.80 18.06
N GLY A 725 5.53 -18.53 18.37
CA GLY A 725 6.64 -18.08 19.20
C GLY A 725 7.91 -17.67 18.44
N GLU A 726 8.02 -18.00 17.16
CA GLU A 726 9.08 -17.43 16.30
C GLU A 726 8.73 -15.98 15.91
N PRO A 727 9.71 -15.15 15.55
CA PRO A 727 9.46 -13.76 15.18
C PRO A 727 8.33 -13.63 14.14
N PHE A 728 7.29 -12.87 14.48
CA PHE A 728 6.05 -12.83 13.71
C PHE A 728 6.24 -12.37 12.25
N GLN A 729 7.25 -11.51 11.98
CA GLN A 729 7.56 -11.07 10.61
C GLN A 729 8.06 -12.21 9.71
N ALA A 730 8.64 -13.26 10.28
CA ALA A 730 9.15 -14.39 9.50
C ALA A 730 8.12 -15.51 9.30
N ARG A 731 7.08 -15.60 10.16
CA ARG A 731 6.12 -16.72 10.16
C ARG A 731 5.27 -16.78 8.87
N PRO A 732 4.55 -15.72 8.44
CA PRO A 732 3.78 -15.77 7.21
C PRO A 732 4.62 -16.08 5.97
N PRO A 733 5.82 -15.47 5.77
CA PRO A 733 6.75 -15.87 4.71
C PRO A 733 7.13 -17.34 4.74
N ALA A 734 7.39 -17.90 5.92
CA ALA A 734 7.79 -19.29 6.07
C ALA A 734 6.66 -20.25 5.69
N VAL A 735 5.41 -19.96 6.10
CA VAL A 735 4.23 -20.75 5.72
C VAL A 735 4.04 -20.75 4.20
N GLY A 736 4.12 -19.58 3.56
CA GLY A 736 4.07 -19.48 2.09
C GLY A 736 5.23 -20.22 1.40
N ALA A 737 6.43 -20.19 2.00
CA ALA A 737 7.62 -20.85 1.48
C ALA A 737 7.51 -22.40 1.54
N LEU A 738 6.85 -22.97 2.57
CA LEU A 738 6.61 -24.42 2.65
C LEU A 738 5.85 -24.90 1.41
N ALA A 739 4.83 -24.17 0.98
CA ALA A 739 4.07 -24.51 -0.21
C ALA A 739 4.90 -24.33 -1.50
N ARG A 740 5.57 -23.19 -1.66
CA ARG A 740 6.40 -22.91 -2.84
C ARG A 740 7.56 -23.90 -2.99
N LEU A 741 8.19 -24.30 -1.90
CA LEU A 741 9.21 -25.36 -1.94
C LEU A 741 8.56 -26.71 -2.25
N GLY A 742 7.35 -26.97 -1.70
CA GLY A 742 6.59 -28.19 -1.91
C GLY A 742 6.22 -28.44 -3.38
N GLU A 743 6.11 -27.40 -4.22
CA GLU A 743 5.87 -27.56 -5.67
C GLU A 743 6.97 -28.38 -6.36
N PHE A 744 8.19 -28.40 -5.81
CA PHE A 744 9.33 -29.17 -6.34
C PHE A 744 9.42 -30.59 -5.76
N PHE A 745 8.57 -30.93 -4.78
CA PHE A 745 8.53 -32.21 -4.07
C PHE A 745 7.10 -32.75 -4.00
N PRO A 746 6.51 -33.18 -5.14
CA PRO A 746 5.09 -33.54 -5.23
C PRO A 746 4.69 -34.68 -4.29
N GLU A 747 5.63 -35.59 -3.93
CA GLU A 747 5.41 -36.67 -2.97
C GLU A 747 5.10 -36.17 -1.55
N ARG A 748 5.49 -34.90 -1.21
CA ARG A 748 5.20 -34.26 0.07
C ARG A 748 3.90 -33.46 0.11
N LYS A 749 3.24 -33.29 -1.03
CA LYS A 749 2.07 -32.41 -1.20
C LYS A 749 1.00 -32.62 -0.13
N LYS A 750 0.60 -33.88 0.11
CA LYS A 750 -0.46 -34.21 1.07
C LYS A 750 -0.04 -33.87 2.51
N VAL A 751 1.17 -34.24 2.91
CA VAL A 751 1.69 -33.96 4.26
C VAL A 751 1.81 -32.46 4.48
N LEU A 752 2.34 -31.72 3.51
CA LEU A 752 2.44 -30.25 3.58
C LEU A 752 1.05 -29.60 3.60
N GLY A 753 0.08 -30.11 2.85
CA GLY A 753 -1.29 -29.62 2.86
C GLY A 753 -1.91 -29.72 4.25
N GLU A 754 -1.77 -30.87 4.93
CA GLU A 754 -2.23 -31.07 6.30
C GLU A 754 -1.50 -30.16 7.32
N GLU A 755 -0.16 -30.02 7.20
CA GLU A 755 0.65 -29.13 8.04
C GLU A 755 0.24 -27.65 7.85
N ILE A 756 0.05 -27.20 6.62
CA ILE A 756 -0.31 -25.82 6.32
C ILE A 756 -1.75 -25.52 6.72
N ALA A 757 -2.67 -26.49 6.56
CA ALA A 757 -4.06 -26.32 6.98
C ALA A 757 -4.19 -26.04 8.49
N ALA A 758 -3.28 -26.53 9.32
CA ALA A 758 -3.26 -26.22 10.74
C ALA A 758 -3.02 -24.73 11.05
N PHE A 759 -2.33 -24.01 10.17
CA PHE A 759 -2.14 -22.56 10.31
C PHE A 759 -3.37 -21.72 9.94
N LEU A 760 -4.43 -22.32 9.39
CA LEU A 760 -5.71 -21.60 9.20
C LEU A 760 -6.38 -21.25 10.54
N ASP A 761 -5.95 -21.84 11.64
CA ASP A 761 -6.41 -21.58 13.02
C ASP A 761 -5.44 -20.71 13.82
N ASP A 762 -4.38 -20.17 13.19
CA ASP A 762 -3.37 -19.36 13.88
C ASP A 762 -3.98 -18.06 14.46
N PRO A 763 -3.58 -17.62 15.66
CA PRO A 763 -4.02 -16.36 16.20
C PRO A 763 -3.74 -15.13 15.31
N ASP A 764 -2.61 -15.13 14.59
CA ASP A 764 -2.24 -14.04 13.68
C ASP A 764 -2.97 -14.21 12.32
N PHE A 765 -3.81 -13.24 11.97
CA PHE A 765 -4.55 -13.23 10.71
C PHE A 765 -3.65 -13.29 9.48
N ARG A 766 -2.44 -12.72 9.55
CA ARG A 766 -1.44 -12.75 8.45
C ARG A 766 -0.96 -14.17 8.19
N VAL A 767 -0.80 -14.96 9.24
CA VAL A 767 -0.43 -16.37 9.15
C VAL A 767 -1.61 -17.17 8.55
N ARG A 768 -2.85 -16.89 8.97
CA ARG A 768 -4.05 -17.51 8.39
C ARG A 768 -4.19 -17.23 6.90
N ILE A 769 -4.01 -15.97 6.49
CA ILE A 769 -4.02 -15.57 5.07
C ILE A 769 -2.89 -16.24 4.30
N ALA A 770 -1.68 -16.28 4.85
CA ALA A 770 -0.54 -16.95 4.24
C ALA A 770 -0.81 -18.46 4.04
N ALA A 771 -1.43 -19.09 5.03
CA ALA A 771 -1.82 -20.52 4.95
C ALA A 771 -2.86 -20.74 3.86
N ALA A 772 -3.90 -19.91 3.78
CA ALA A 772 -4.93 -20.03 2.74
C ALA A 772 -4.31 -19.91 1.32
N ASN A 773 -3.40 -18.98 1.11
CA ASN A 773 -2.68 -18.82 -0.16
C ASN A 773 -1.71 -19.99 -0.43
N ALA A 774 -1.05 -20.49 0.61
CA ALA A 774 -0.13 -21.61 0.50
C ALA A 774 -0.85 -22.91 0.07
N LEU A 775 -2.06 -23.16 0.57
CA LEU A 775 -2.88 -24.31 0.14
C LEU A 775 -3.26 -24.21 -1.34
N LYS A 776 -3.60 -23.02 -1.83
CA LYS A 776 -3.82 -22.79 -3.26
C LYS A 776 -2.54 -23.07 -4.06
N THR A 777 -1.39 -22.58 -3.60
CA THR A 777 -0.08 -22.81 -4.27
C THR A 777 0.24 -24.30 -4.36
N LEU A 778 -0.02 -25.07 -3.31
CA LEU A 778 0.14 -26.52 -3.32
C LEU A 778 -0.87 -27.25 -4.22
N LYS A 779 -1.98 -26.60 -4.61
CA LYS A 779 -3.06 -27.20 -5.38
C LYS A 779 -3.64 -28.46 -4.72
N ASP A 780 -3.79 -28.42 -3.40
CA ASP A 780 -4.32 -29.52 -2.60
C ASP A 780 -5.83 -29.39 -2.38
N GLU A 781 -6.61 -29.99 -3.28
CA GLU A 781 -8.08 -29.96 -3.23
C GLU A 781 -8.66 -30.60 -1.96
N SER A 782 -7.93 -31.50 -1.30
CA SER A 782 -8.37 -32.10 -0.06
C SER A 782 -8.57 -31.11 1.08
N GLN A 783 -7.99 -29.91 0.95
CA GLN A 783 -8.07 -28.83 1.93
C GLN A 783 -9.18 -27.80 1.67
N ILE A 784 -9.99 -27.97 0.61
CA ILE A 784 -11.16 -27.09 0.34
C ILE A 784 -12.07 -26.98 1.56
N PRO A 785 -12.46 -28.10 2.27
CA PRO A 785 -13.29 -27.96 3.47
C PRO A 785 -12.64 -27.14 4.60
N ALA A 786 -11.32 -27.14 4.72
CA ALA A 786 -10.61 -26.33 5.72
C ALA A 786 -10.68 -24.84 5.39
N LEU A 787 -10.52 -24.47 4.12
CA LEU A 787 -10.69 -23.09 3.64
C LEU A 787 -12.13 -22.60 3.84
N GLU A 788 -13.13 -23.43 3.56
CA GLU A 788 -14.54 -23.09 3.79
C GLU A 788 -14.86 -22.87 5.27
N ARG A 789 -14.31 -23.70 6.16
CA ARG A 789 -14.41 -23.45 7.62
C ARG A 789 -13.75 -22.16 8.03
N MET A 790 -12.57 -21.84 7.50
CA MET A 790 -11.93 -20.54 7.73
C MET A 790 -12.85 -19.39 7.30
N ALA A 791 -13.39 -19.43 6.07
CA ALA A 791 -14.27 -18.40 5.55
C ALA A 791 -15.55 -18.19 6.38
N ALA A 792 -16.05 -19.24 7.04
CA ALA A 792 -17.25 -19.16 7.86
C ALA A 792 -17.04 -18.53 9.25
N ARG A 793 -15.80 -18.52 9.77
CA ARG A 793 -15.49 -18.03 11.13
C ARG A 793 -14.61 -16.77 11.16
N GLU A 794 -13.95 -16.48 10.04
CA GLU A 794 -13.11 -15.29 9.93
C GLU A 794 -13.97 -14.04 9.95
N LEU A 795 -13.51 -13.02 10.65
CA LEU A 795 -14.18 -11.73 10.76
C LEU A 795 -13.55 -10.68 9.85
N ASP A 796 -12.25 -10.78 9.62
CA ASP A 796 -11.57 -9.88 8.69
C ASP A 796 -12.00 -10.20 7.25
N GLY A 797 -12.66 -9.26 6.58
CA GLY A 797 -13.16 -9.42 5.21
C GLY A 797 -12.10 -9.88 4.22
N ARG A 798 -10.83 -9.46 4.41
CA ARG A 798 -9.68 -9.90 3.61
C ARG A 798 -9.42 -11.41 3.75
N GLY A 799 -9.52 -11.93 4.99
CA GLY A 799 -9.36 -13.35 5.28
C GLY A 799 -10.51 -14.18 4.72
N VAL A 800 -11.75 -13.70 4.90
CA VAL A 800 -12.97 -14.32 4.34
C VAL A 800 -12.86 -14.48 2.83
N ARG A 801 -12.57 -13.35 2.15
CA ARG A 801 -12.43 -13.35 0.69
C ARG A 801 -11.32 -14.29 0.23
N MET A 802 -10.13 -14.21 0.84
CA MET A 802 -8.98 -15.03 0.47
C MET A 802 -9.28 -16.53 0.59
N ALA A 803 -9.94 -16.93 1.67
CA ALA A 803 -10.33 -18.33 1.86
C ALA A 803 -11.35 -18.79 0.79
N ARG A 804 -12.37 -17.98 0.48
CA ARG A 804 -13.37 -18.27 -0.56
C ARG A 804 -12.77 -18.36 -1.96
N GLU A 805 -11.96 -17.36 -2.34
CA GLU A 805 -11.29 -17.35 -3.65
C GLU A 805 -10.37 -18.56 -3.84
N ASN A 806 -9.59 -18.90 -2.82
CA ASN A 806 -8.66 -20.01 -2.88
C ASN A 806 -9.39 -21.36 -2.93
N ALA A 807 -10.49 -21.54 -2.19
CA ALA A 807 -11.35 -22.72 -2.30
C ALA A 807 -11.95 -22.86 -3.70
N LEU A 808 -12.42 -21.74 -4.29
CA LEU A 808 -12.97 -21.73 -5.64
C LEU A 808 -11.89 -22.04 -6.70
N ALA A 809 -10.68 -21.47 -6.55
CA ALA A 809 -9.56 -21.71 -7.44
C ALA A 809 -9.13 -23.19 -7.43
N LEU A 810 -9.07 -23.81 -6.26
CA LEU A 810 -8.78 -25.23 -6.13
C LEU A 810 -9.84 -26.12 -6.82
N ARG A 811 -11.13 -25.77 -6.73
CA ARG A 811 -12.19 -26.50 -7.47
C ARG A 811 -12.05 -26.40 -8.99
N LYS A 812 -11.55 -25.28 -9.51
CA LYS A 812 -11.37 -25.05 -10.95
C LYS A 812 -10.06 -25.62 -11.51
N GLY A 813 -9.03 -25.76 -10.68
CA GLY A 813 -7.64 -26.01 -11.11
C GLY A 813 -7.26 -27.45 -11.43
N ALA A 814 -8.15 -28.40 -11.21
CA ALA A 814 -7.84 -29.84 -11.33
C ALA A 814 -7.46 -30.36 -12.75
N ALA A 815 -7.67 -29.54 -13.78
CA ALA A 815 -7.66 -30.06 -15.16
C ALA A 815 -6.44 -29.66 -16.05
N THR A 816 -5.61 -28.68 -15.68
CA THR A 816 -4.68 -28.06 -16.67
C THR A 816 -3.20 -27.93 -16.27
N ASP A 817 -2.81 -28.28 -15.05
CA ASP A 817 -1.60 -27.69 -14.46
C ASP A 817 -0.28 -28.48 -14.60
N ASP A 818 -0.30 -29.77 -14.81
CA ASP A 818 0.95 -30.56 -14.90
C ASP A 818 1.70 -30.32 -16.22
N GLU A 819 0.98 -30.03 -17.29
CA GLU A 819 1.56 -29.70 -18.59
C GLU A 819 2.22 -28.30 -18.59
N VAL A 820 1.57 -27.33 -17.93
CA VAL A 820 2.09 -25.96 -17.85
C VAL A 820 3.37 -25.89 -17.01
N ARG A 821 3.46 -26.67 -15.94
CA ARG A 821 4.67 -26.77 -15.11
C ARG A 821 5.85 -27.35 -15.89
N LYS A 822 5.63 -28.46 -16.61
CA LYS A 822 6.65 -29.08 -17.46
C LYS A 822 7.12 -28.15 -18.55
N LEU A 823 6.20 -27.44 -19.20
CA LEU A 823 6.52 -26.43 -20.21
C LEU A 823 7.34 -25.27 -19.64
N ARG A 824 7.05 -24.81 -18.43
CA ARG A 824 7.83 -23.74 -17.74
C ARG A 824 9.26 -24.20 -17.44
N GLU A 825 9.41 -25.45 -16.94
CA GLU A 825 10.75 -26.00 -16.67
C GLU A 825 11.57 -26.21 -17.94
N GLU A 826 10.94 -26.67 -19.03
CA GLU A 826 11.58 -26.77 -20.34
C GLU A 826 11.94 -25.41 -20.93
N PHE A 827 11.07 -24.42 -20.77
CA PHE A 827 11.31 -23.05 -21.22
C PHE A 827 12.47 -22.42 -20.43
N GLU A 828 12.56 -22.62 -19.12
CA GLU A 828 13.69 -22.14 -18.31
C GLU A 828 15.01 -22.80 -18.77
N LYS A 829 15.01 -24.12 -19.03
CA LYS A 829 16.19 -24.83 -19.55
C LYS A 829 16.63 -24.29 -20.90
N LEU A 830 15.68 -24.14 -21.82
CA LEU A 830 15.95 -23.59 -23.17
C LEU A 830 16.46 -22.15 -23.11
N ARG A 831 15.96 -21.34 -22.17
CA ARG A 831 16.40 -19.96 -21.95
C ARG A 831 17.83 -19.92 -21.44
N ASP A 832 18.21 -20.78 -20.51
CA ASP A 832 19.58 -20.90 -19.97
C ASP A 832 20.55 -21.44 -21.04
N GLU A 833 20.13 -22.42 -21.85
CA GLU A 833 20.94 -22.92 -22.97
C GLU A 833 21.13 -21.87 -24.06
N ASN A 834 20.11 -21.10 -24.37
CA ASN A 834 20.18 -20.04 -25.37
C ASN A 834 21.11 -18.89 -24.93
N ALA A 835 21.11 -18.58 -23.62
CA ALA A 835 22.05 -17.61 -23.05
C ALA A 835 23.51 -18.09 -23.18
N LYS A 836 23.76 -19.39 -22.86
CA LYS A 836 25.09 -20.01 -23.03
C LYS A 836 25.54 -20.06 -24.49
N LEU A 837 24.64 -20.31 -25.40
CA LEU A 837 24.93 -20.35 -26.86
C LEU A 837 25.24 -18.94 -27.39
N ARG A 838 24.52 -17.90 -26.94
CA ARG A 838 24.78 -16.50 -27.27
C ARG A 838 26.16 -16.08 -26.77
N ASP A 839 26.47 -16.35 -25.51
CA ASP A 839 27.81 -16.06 -24.95
C ASP A 839 28.94 -16.77 -25.72
N ARG A 840 28.69 -18.00 -26.17
CA ARG A 840 29.64 -18.75 -26.97
C ARG A 840 29.82 -18.17 -28.38
N LEU A 841 28.74 -17.68 -28.97
CA LEU A 841 28.75 -17.01 -30.28
C LEU A 841 29.52 -15.69 -30.24
N GLU A 842 29.25 -14.87 -29.20
CA GLU A 842 29.93 -13.59 -28.97
C GLU A 842 31.46 -13.78 -28.76
N ARG A 843 31.85 -14.82 -28.02
CA ARG A 843 33.28 -15.17 -27.83
C ARG A 843 33.93 -15.63 -29.15
N LEU A 844 33.18 -16.28 -30.01
CA LEU A 844 33.69 -16.70 -31.34
C LEU A 844 33.79 -15.54 -32.32
N GLU A 845 32.84 -14.59 -32.25
CA GLU A 845 32.87 -13.37 -33.09
C GLU A 845 33.98 -12.40 -32.65
N ALA A 846 34.25 -12.30 -31.32
CA ALA A 846 35.34 -11.52 -30.77
C ALA A 846 36.75 -12.10 -31.07
N ARG A 847 36.83 -13.33 -31.57
CA ARG A 847 38.08 -13.98 -31.98
C ARG A 847 38.34 -13.86 -33.46
N LYS A 848 37.41 -13.37 -34.25
CA LYS A 848 37.56 -12.95 -35.64
C LYS A 848 37.90 -11.45 -35.74
#